data_9926a629489df4a0ef790344e340cf47
#
_entry.id   9926a629489df4a0ef790344e340cf47
#
_cell.length_a   1.000
_cell.length_b   1.000
_cell.length_c   1.000
_cell.angle_alpha   90.00
_cell.angle_beta   90.00
_cell.angle_gamma   90.00
#
_symmetry.space_group_name_H-M   'P 1'
#
loop_
_entity.id
_entity.type
_entity.pdbx_description
1 polymer ?
#
loop_
_entity_poly.entity_id
_entity_poly.type
_entity_poly.pdbx_seq_one_letter_code
_entity_poly.pdbx_strand_id
1 'polypeptide(L)'
;MYQTNEIKNIALLGSAGSGKTTLAESMLFEAGIIKRRGSVEAKNTVSDYFPVEQEYGYSVFSTVFHTEWNNKKLNIIDCPGSDDFVGGAITALNVTDQAVILINGQYGPEVGTQNNFRYTEKLRKPVIFLINQLDSDKCDFDSIIANMQEIYGSKCVQIQYPIQTGPGFNALIDVLLMKKYSWQPEGGVPTIEDIPEEEMPKAMELHKALVEAAAENDESLMEKFFESESLSEDELREGIRKGLVTRSIFPVFCVCAGKDMGVRRLMEFLGNVVPFVSEMPKIHNTRGEEVAADSNGPTSLYFFKTGMEPHIGEVSYFKVMSGKVKTGADLNNADRGSRERIAQIYACAGANRIAVDELCAGDIGCTVKLKDVKTGNALNEKDCDYRYDFIKYPNSKYSRAIKPVNEGEMEKLMAALLKMRQEDPTWVVEQSKELRQTIVHGQGEFHLRTLKWRLENNEKIQIKFEEPKIPYRETITKAARADYRHKKQSGGAGQFGEVHLIVEPYAEGMPDPTVFKFGGQEYRMNIKSREEVDLEWGGKLVFMNSVVGGAIDTRFMPAILKGIMERMERGPLTGSYARDVRVIVYDGKMHPVDSNELSFMLAARNAFSAAFREAGPKILEPIYDLEVYVPADFMGDVMSDLQGRRALIMGMDSEAGYQKLQAKIPLKELANYSISLSSLTGGRASFTTKFASYELVPNDIQQQLIKEHESENEE
;
A
#
# COMPACT_ATOMS: atom_id res chain seq x y z
N MET A 1 -10.55 29.53 -18.66
CA MET A 1 -11.34 28.48 -17.95
C MET A 1 -11.59 27.36 -18.93
N TYR A 2 -11.24 26.14 -18.53
CA TYR A 2 -11.37 24.94 -19.37
C TYR A 2 -12.68 24.23 -19.09
N GLN A 3 -13.28 23.64 -20.13
CA GLN A 3 -14.46 22.77 -20.00
C GLN A 3 -14.03 21.31 -19.78
N THR A 4 -14.92 20.47 -19.28
CA THR A 4 -14.65 19.04 -19.00
C THR A 4 -14.04 18.30 -20.20
N ASN A 5 -14.48 18.60 -21.41
CA ASN A 5 -13.97 18.02 -22.66
C ASN A 5 -12.64 18.64 -23.16
N GLU A 6 -12.05 19.57 -22.42
CA GLU A 6 -10.76 20.19 -22.71
C GLU A 6 -9.69 19.76 -21.69
N ILE A 7 -10.06 18.95 -20.69
CA ILE A 7 -9.20 18.53 -19.58
C ILE A 7 -8.75 17.09 -19.79
N LYS A 8 -7.46 16.85 -19.61
CA LYS A 8 -6.82 15.53 -19.61
C LYS A 8 -6.06 15.31 -18.30
N ASN A 9 -6.23 14.15 -17.69
CA ASN A 9 -5.57 13.80 -16.43
C ASN A 9 -4.62 12.64 -16.66
N ILE A 10 -3.34 12.83 -16.39
CA ILE A 10 -2.24 11.96 -16.81
C ILE A 10 -1.35 11.63 -15.61
N ALA A 11 -1.05 10.35 -15.39
CA ALA A 11 -0.03 9.90 -14.46
C ALA A 11 1.27 9.59 -15.22
N LEU A 12 2.39 10.16 -14.79
CA LEU A 12 3.74 9.79 -15.26
C LEU A 12 4.28 8.69 -14.34
N LEU A 13 4.50 7.53 -14.92
CA LEU A 13 4.97 6.32 -14.25
C LEU A 13 6.27 5.82 -14.90
N GLY A 14 6.95 4.91 -14.25
CA GLY A 14 8.17 4.29 -14.75
C GLY A 14 9.19 4.05 -13.64
N SER A 15 10.24 3.30 -13.93
CA SER A 15 11.32 2.99 -12.99
C SER A 15 12.05 4.25 -12.51
N ALA A 16 12.75 4.13 -11.39
CA ALA A 16 13.69 5.18 -10.96
C ALA A 16 14.73 5.45 -12.06
N GLY A 17 15.03 6.73 -12.29
CA GLY A 17 16.00 7.11 -13.35
C GLY A 17 15.47 7.05 -14.79
N SER A 18 14.21 6.72 -15.04
CA SER A 18 13.62 6.74 -16.40
C SER A 18 13.39 8.14 -16.97
N GLY A 19 13.56 9.20 -16.16
CA GLY A 19 13.47 10.60 -16.58
C GLY A 19 12.08 11.23 -16.47
N LYS A 20 11.19 10.73 -15.63
CA LYS A 20 9.84 11.28 -15.37
C LYS A 20 9.88 12.75 -14.98
N THR A 21 10.64 13.08 -13.96
CA THR A 21 10.79 14.46 -13.46
C THR A 21 11.41 15.38 -14.52
N THR A 22 12.39 14.88 -15.29
CA THR A 22 12.96 15.62 -16.41
C THR A 22 11.93 15.88 -17.50
N LEU A 23 11.06 14.90 -17.81
CA LEU A 23 9.95 15.08 -18.74
C LEU A 23 8.96 16.12 -18.22
N ALA A 24 8.60 16.05 -16.93
CA ALA A 24 7.74 17.02 -16.28
C ALA A 24 8.27 18.45 -16.43
N GLU A 25 9.55 18.66 -16.13
CA GLU A 25 10.23 19.96 -16.33
C GLU A 25 10.19 20.43 -17.80
N SER A 26 10.44 19.51 -18.75
CA SER A 26 10.37 19.83 -20.18
C SER A 26 8.96 20.22 -20.63
N MET A 27 7.94 19.50 -20.17
CA MET A 27 6.54 19.81 -20.50
C MET A 27 6.12 21.18 -19.97
N LEU A 28 6.50 21.52 -18.73
CA LEU A 28 6.24 22.82 -18.12
C LEU A 28 6.97 23.96 -18.84
N PHE A 29 8.20 23.71 -19.26
CA PHE A 29 9.02 24.67 -20.00
C PHE A 29 8.46 24.93 -21.40
N GLU A 30 8.15 23.88 -22.15
CA GLU A 30 7.60 23.96 -23.50
C GLU A 30 6.22 24.61 -23.53
N ALA A 31 5.41 24.45 -22.47
CA ALA A 31 4.15 25.13 -22.29
C ALA A 31 4.26 26.58 -21.78
N GLY A 32 5.47 27.04 -21.46
CA GLY A 32 5.70 28.39 -20.94
C GLY A 32 5.26 28.62 -19.50
N ILE A 33 4.92 27.58 -18.77
CA ILE A 33 4.53 27.66 -17.33
C ILE A 33 5.76 28.04 -16.48
N ILE A 34 6.92 27.52 -16.83
CA ILE A 34 8.19 27.92 -16.22
C ILE A 34 9.09 28.59 -17.26
N LYS A 35 9.83 29.60 -16.82
CA LYS A 35 10.72 30.38 -17.72
C LYS A 35 12.10 29.72 -17.90
N ARG A 36 12.48 28.87 -16.99
CA ARG A 36 13.77 28.16 -16.98
C ARG A 36 13.54 26.75 -16.47
N ARG A 37 14.09 25.79 -17.18
CA ARG A 37 14.04 24.38 -16.80
C ARG A 37 15.00 24.10 -15.65
N GLY A 38 14.50 23.38 -14.61
CA GLY A 38 15.32 22.83 -13.55
C GLY A 38 15.95 21.50 -13.96
N SER A 39 16.80 20.96 -13.09
CA SER A 39 17.32 19.60 -13.20
C SER A 39 17.42 18.93 -11.85
N VAL A 40 17.35 17.61 -11.84
CA VAL A 40 17.47 16.80 -10.61
C VAL A 40 18.85 17.00 -9.98
N GLU A 41 19.91 17.07 -10.79
CA GLU A 41 21.29 17.28 -10.36
C GLU A 41 21.47 18.65 -9.70
N ALA A 42 20.80 19.69 -10.23
CA ALA A 42 20.83 21.03 -9.67
C ALA A 42 19.87 21.20 -8.47
N LYS A 43 19.05 20.16 -8.15
CA LYS A 43 18.08 20.15 -7.03
C LYS A 43 17.09 21.32 -7.09
N ASN A 44 16.66 21.70 -8.26
CA ASN A 44 15.82 22.89 -8.51
C ASN A 44 14.63 22.64 -9.44
N THR A 45 14.20 21.37 -9.53
CA THR A 45 12.97 21.00 -10.27
C THR A 45 11.72 21.45 -9.53
N VAL A 46 10.62 21.64 -10.25
CA VAL A 46 9.32 21.96 -9.63
C VAL A 46 8.65 20.75 -8.99
N SER A 47 9.07 19.54 -9.36
CA SER A 47 8.53 18.29 -8.81
C SER A 47 9.20 17.91 -7.49
N ASP A 48 10.53 17.82 -7.47
CA ASP A 48 11.30 17.36 -6.31
C ASP A 48 11.75 18.55 -5.45
N TYR A 49 10.79 19.21 -4.80
CA TYR A 49 11.05 20.44 -4.03
C TYR A 49 11.10 20.23 -2.52
N PHE A 50 10.76 19.05 -2.02
CA PHE A 50 10.90 18.75 -0.61
C PHE A 50 12.37 18.49 -0.22
N PRO A 51 12.81 18.95 0.97
CA PRO A 51 14.21 18.75 1.39
C PRO A 51 14.69 17.31 1.34
N VAL A 52 13.83 16.36 1.66
CA VAL A 52 14.18 14.91 1.61
C VAL A 52 14.43 14.43 0.19
N GLU A 53 13.70 14.92 -0.80
CA GLU A 53 13.90 14.60 -2.21
C GLU A 53 15.20 15.19 -2.74
N GLN A 54 15.48 16.43 -2.36
CA GLN A 54 16.74 17.12 -2.70
C GLN A 54 17.95 16.46 -2.05
N GLU A 55 17.80 15.94 -0.82
CA GLU A 55 18.86 15.22 -0.12
C GLU A 55 19.20 13.91 -0.82
N TYR A 56 18.17 13.13 -1.15
CA TYR A 56 18.34 11.82 -1.77
C TYR A 56 18.54 11.85 -3.28
N GLY A 57 18.15 12.93 -3.96
CA GLY A 57 18.26 13.07 -5.41
C GLY A 57 17.24 12.25 -6.19
N TYR A 58 16.11 11.93 -5.59
CA TYR A 58 14.98 11.27 -6.26
C TYR A 58 13.64 11.52 -5.56
N SER A 59 12.56 11.36 -6.35
CA SER A 59 11.19 11.64 -5.92
C SER A 59 10.73 10.68 -4.82
N VAL A 60 10.19 11.23 -3.75
CA VAL A 60 9.54 10.53 -2.63
C VAL A 60 8.03 10.69 -2.71
N PHE A 61 7.57 11.86 -3.13
CA PHE A 61 6.15 12.20 -3.25
C PHE A 61 5.73 12.29 -4.72
N SER A 62 4.47 12.01 -4.98
CA SER A 62 3.87 12.39 -6.25
C SER A 62 3.63 13.90 -6.29
N THR A 63 3.95 14.55 -7.41
CA THR A 63 3.77 15.99 -7.57
C THR A 63 2.74 16.30 -8.64
N VAL A 64 1.78 17.16 -8.31
CA VAL A 64 0.70 17.57 -9.20
C VAL A 64 1.06 18.88 -9.87
N PHE A 65 0.98 18.91 -11.19
CA PHE A 65 1.11 20.15 -11.98
C PHE A 65 0.18 20.12 -13.19
N HIS A 66 0.09 21.23 -13.90
CA HIS A 66 -0.65 21.29 -15.16
C HIS A 66 0.19 21.97 -16.23
N THR A 67 -0.13 21.64 -17.47
CA THR A 67 0.35 22.36 -18.64
C THR A 67 -0.86 22.77 -19.51
N GLU A 68 -0.65 23.77 -20.34
CA GLU A 68 -1.64 24.22 -21.32
C GLU A 68 -1.06 23.99 -22.71
N TRP A 69 -1.75 23.23 -23.55
CA TRP A 69 -1.29 22.92 -24.89
C TRP A 69 -2.47 22.88 -25.88
N ASN A 70 -2.42 23.68 -26.93
CA ASN A 70 -3.44 23.73 -27.97
C ASN A 70 -4.89 23.86 -27.43
N ASN A 71 -5.11 24.77 -26.48
CA ASN A 71 -6.38 24.99 -25.79
C ASN A 71 -6.89 23.78 -24.99
N LYS A 72 -6.00 22.88 -24.60
CA LYS A 72 -6.28 21.80 -23.66
C LYS A 72 -5.49 22.01 -22.39
N LYS A 73 -6.08 21.63 -21.27
CA LYS A 73 -5.41 21.56 -19.98
C LYS A 73 -4.97 20.13 -19.71
N LEU A 74 -3.68 19.92 -19.52
CA LEU A 74 -3.12 18.63 -19.16
C LEU A 74 -2.75 18.68 -17.67
N ASN A 75 -3.55 18.07 -16.81
CA ASN A 75 -3.17 17.81 -15.43
C ASN A 75 -2.25 16.59 -15.39
N ILE A 76 -1.10 16.74 -14.79
CA ILE A 76 -0.06 15.74 -14.80
C ILE A 76 0.36 15.45 -13.35
N ILE A 77 0.47 14.19 -13.00
CA ILE A 77 0.99 13.75 -11.70
C ILE A 77 2.29 12.99 -11.96
N ASP A 78 3.40 13.62 -11.59
CA ASP A 78 4.73 12.99 -11.60
C ASP A 78 4.87 12.08 -10.38
N CYS A 79 5.07 10.78 -10.61
CA CYS A 79 5.07 9.77 -9.56
C CYS A 79 6.49 9.30 -9.23
N PRO A 80 6.77 8.95 -7.97
CA PRO A 80 8.01 8.30 -7.59
C PRO A 80 8.27 7.03 -8.40
N GLY A 81 9.53 6.78 -8.76
CA GLY A 81 9.91 5.60 -9.53
C GLY A 81 10.30 4.38 -8.70
N SER A 82 10.46 4.54 -7.39
CA SER A 82 10.77 3.44 -6.47
C SER A 82 9.49 2.76 -5.97
N ASP A 83 9.49 1.44 -5.94
CA ASP A 83 8.38 0.63 -5.40
C ASP A 83 8.11 0.91 -3.91
N ASP A 84 9.09 1.43 -3.19
CA ASP A 84 8.93 1.85 -1.80
C ASP A 84 7.94 3.01 -1.63
N PHE A 85 7.72 3.79 -2.68
CA PHE A 85 6.79 4.92 -2.72
C PHE A 85 5.60 4.67 -3.66
N VAL A 86 5.25 3.43 -3.88
CA VAL A 86 4.15 3.00 -4.77
C VAL A 86 2.80 3.65 -4.45
N GLY A 87 2.59 4.08 -3.21
CA GLY A 87 1.39 4.80 -2.80
C GLY A 87 1.10 6.02 -3.67
N GLY A 88 2.13 6.78 -4.05
CA GLY A 88 2.00 7.93 -4.95
C GLY A 88 1.50 7.54 -6.35
N ALA A 89 2.03 6.46 -6.92
CA ALA A 89 1.61 5.95 -8.23
C ALA A 89 0.16 5.42 -8.21
N ILE A 90 -0.22 4.68 -7.16
CA ILE A 90 -1.59 4.17 -7.00
C ILE A 90 -2.59 5.31 -6.82
N THR A 91 -2.25 6.30 -5.99
CA THR A 91 -3.09 7.50 -5.83
C THR A 91 -3.28 8.22 -7.16
N ALA A 92 -2.19 8.46 -7.91
CA ALA A 92 -2.24 9.09 -9.21
C ALA A 92 -3.14 8.32 -10.19
N LEU A 93 -2.96 7.00 -10.31
CA LEU A 93 -3.77 6.16 -11.19
C LEU A 93 -5.27 6.15 -10.83
N ASN A 94 -5.63 6.32 -9.56
CA ASN A 94 -7.04 6.37 -9.17
C ASN A 94 -7.73 7.68 -9.57
N VAL A 95 -6.99 8.77 -9.68
CA VAL A 95 -7.57 10.09 -9.99
C VAL A 95 -7.29 10.59 -11.40
N THR A 96 -6.35 9.98 -12.13
CA THR A 96 -6.08 10.28 -13.54
C THR A 96 -6.82 9.33 -14.47
N ASP A 97 -6.91 9.71 -15.73
CA ASP A 97 -7.65 8.97 -16.74
C ASP A 97 -6.71 8.15 -17.65
N GLN A 98 -5.43 8.47 -17.63
CA GLN A 98 -4.40 7.92 -18.50
C GLN A 98 -3.08 7.74 -17.77
N ALA A 99 -2.32 6.70 -18.12
CA ALA A 99 -0.94 6.48 -17.69
C ALA A 99 0.03 6.66 -18.86
N VAL A 100 1.12 7.38 -18.61
CA VAL A 100 2.30 7.41 -19.47
C VAL A 100 3.43 6.72 -18.72
N ILE A 101 3.87 5.58 -19.22
CA ILE A 101 4.92 4.77 -18.60
C ILE A 101 6.23 5.01 -19.34
N LEU A 102 7.18 5.67 -18.68
CA LEU A 102 8.50 5.93 -19.23
C LEU A 102 9.37 4.68 -19.14
N ILE A 103 10.04 4.40 -20.25
CA ILE A 103 11.01 3.32 -20.38
C ILE A 103 12.38 3.95 -20.58
N ASN A 104 13.35 3.48 -19.80
CA ASN A 104 14.73 3.94 -19.91
C ASN A 104 15.37 3.38 -21.19
N GLY A 105 15.88 4.24 -22.05
CA GLY A 105 16.51 3.86 -23.31
C GLY A 105 17.81 3.07 -23.15
N GLN A 106 18.41 3.07 -21.95
CA GLN A 106 19.61 2.27 -21.69
C GLN A 106 19.31 0.82 -21.29
N TYR A 107 18.19 0.61 -20.59
CA TYR A 107 17.89 -0.67 -19.94
C TYR A 107 16.63 -1.35 -20.48
N GLY A 108 15.81 -0.62 -21.24
CA GLY A 108 14.51 -1.11 -21.69
C GLY A 108 13.50 -1.23 -20.55
N PRO A 109 12.49 -2.14 -20.69
CA PRO A 109 11.50 -2.37 -19.64
C PRO A 109 12.14 -2.99 -18.39
N GLU A 110 12.21 -2.22 -17.33
CA GLU A 110 12.70 -2.66 -16.03
C GLU A 110 11.57 -3.19 -15.15
N VAL A 111 11.91 -3.70 -13.98
CA VAL A 111 10.95 -4.22 -12.99
C VAL A 111 9.91 -3.18 -12.59
N GLY A 112 10.34 -1.95 -12.31
CA GLY A 112 9.44 -0.86 -11.99
C GLY A 112 8.45 -0.55 -13.13
N THR A 113 8.87 -0.70 -14.38
CA THR A 113 8.01 -0.59 -15.56
C THR A 113 6.90 -1.65 -15.53
N GLN A 114 7.27 -2.91 -15.29
CA GLN A 114 6.34 -4.04 -15.25
C GLN A 114 5.37 -3.92 -14.06
N ASN A 115 5.87 -3.53 -12.88
CA ASN A 115 5.03 -3.32 -11.69
C ASN A 115 4.00 -2.20 -11.94
N ASN A 116 4.43 -1.07 -12.49
CA ASN A 116 3.53 0.02 -12.86
C ASN A 116 2.47 -0.42 -13.88
N PHE A 117 2.86 -1.19 -14.90
CA PHE A 117 1.92 -1.72 -15.89
C PHE A 117 0.85 -2.60 -15.22
N ARG A 118 1.21 -3.50 -14.29
CA ARG A 118 0.23 -4.32 -13.54
C ARG A 118 -0.78 -3.47 -12.75
N TYR A 119 -0.35 -2.35 -12.16
CA TYR A 119 -1.30 -1.44 -11.49
C TYR A 119 -2.26 -0.81 -12.50
N THR A 120 -1.79 -0.45 -13.69
CA THR A 120 -2.69 0.03 -14.76
C THR A 120 -3.67 -1.05 -15.23
N GLU A 121 -3.28 -2.32 -15.24
CA GLU A 121 -4.17 -3.43 -15.56
C GLU A 121 -5.28 -3.59 -14.52
N LYS A 122 -4.91 -3.64 -13.25
CA LYS A 122 -5.89 -3.74 -12.13
C LYS A 122 -6.90 -2.61 -12.13
N LEU A 123 -6.47 -1.39 -12.46
CA LEU A 123 -7.31 -0.21 -12.50
C LEU A 123 -7.89 0.08 -13.90
N ARG A 124 -7.63 -0.79 -14.88
CA ARG A 124 -8.09 -0.70 -16.28
C ARG A 124 -7.81 0.67 -16.92
N LYS A 125 -6.62 1.24 -16.65
CA LYS A 125 -6.22 2.54 -17.21
C LYS A 125 -5.61 2.38 -18.60
N PRO A 126 -5.92 3.27 -19.56
CA PRO A 126 -5.17 3.42 -20.80
C PRO A 126 -3.68 3.63 -20.55
N VAL A 127 -2.82 3.08 -21.41
CA VAL A 127 -1.37 3.18 -21.28
C VAL A 127 -0.75 3.67 -22.56
N ILE A 128 0.15 4.65 -22.44
CA ILE A 128 1.11 5.05 -23.46
C ILE A 128 2.50 4.70 -22.94
N PHE A 129 3.31 4.02 -23.73
CA PHE A 129 4.72 3.83 -23.45
C PHE A 129 5.55 4.95 -24.07
N LEU A 130 6.54 5.42 -23.36
CA LEU A 130 7.42 6.49 -23.77
C LEU A 130 8.88 6.08 -23.59
N ILE A 131 9.59 5.79 -24.67
CA ILE A 131 11.00 5.47 -24.62
C ILE A 131 11.77 6.79 -24.56
N ASN A 132 12.50 6.99 -23.47
CA ASN A 132 13.27 8.19 -23.16
C ASN A 132 14.78 7.91 -23.19
N GLN A 133 15.59 8.96 -23.18
CA GLN A 133 17.07 8.86 -23.18
C GLN A 133 17.62 8.16 -24.43
N LEU A 134 17.04 8.48 -25.59
CA LEU A 134 17.46 7.96 -26.89
C LEU A 134 18.88 8.40 -27.30
N ASP A 135 19.39 9.43 -26.65
CA ASP A 135 20.76 9.96 -26.83
C ASP A 135 21.84 9.18 -26.04
N SER A 136 21.44 8.17 -25.28
CA SER A 136 22.37 7.29 -24.58
C SER A 136 23.15 6.41 -25.56
N ASP A 137 24.44 6.30 -25.36
CA ASP A 137 25.35 5.40 -26.12
C ASP A 137 24.99 3.90 -25.97
N LYS A 138 24.22 3.57 -24.94
CA LYS A 138 23.75 2.20 -24.66
C LYS A 138 22.34 1.92 -25.19
N CYS A 139 21.70 2.88 -25.86
CA CYS A 139 20.33 2.70 -26.35
C CYS A 139 20.32 1.80 -27.59
N ASP A 140 19.72 0.63 -27.46
CA ASP A 140 19.36 -0.27 -28.56
C ASP A 140 17.84 -0.31 -28.72
N PHE A 141 17.34 0.58 -29.59
CA PHE A 141 15.89 0.79 -29.73
C PHE A 141 15.16 -0.46 -30.24
N ASP A 142 15.71 -1.18 -31.21
CA ASP A 142 15.06 -2.35 -31.79
C ASP A 142 14.97 -3.50 -30.78
N SER A 143 16.01 -3.71 -29.97
CA SER A 143 15.97 -4.66 -28.84
C SER A 143 14.94 -4.26 -27.78
N ILE A 144 14.79 -2.97 -27.48
CA ILE A 144 13.79 -2.48 -26.52
C ILE A 144 12.39 -2.77 -27.04
N ILE A 145 12.09 -2.50 -28.30
CA ILE A 145 10.78 -2.77 -28.91
C ILE A 145 10.48 -4.27 -28.91
N ALA A 146 11.45 -5.11 -29.29
CA ALA A 146 11.29 -6.57 -29.26
C ALA A 146 10.95 -7.07 -27.85
N ASN A 147 11.66 -6.61 -26.84
CA ASN A 147 11.44 -6.94 -25.44
C ASN A 147 10.05 -6.44 -24.92
N MET A 148 9.64 -5.24 -25.33
CA MET A 148 8.32 -4.72 -25.02
C MET A 148 7.20 -5.58 -25.63
N GLN A 149 7.36 -6.02 -26.87
CA GLN A 149 6.39 -6.90 -27.52
C GLN A 149 6.34 -8.29 -26.90
N GLU A 150 7.46 -8.79 -26.40
CA GLU A 150 7.50 -10.05 -25.64
C GLU A 150 6.74 -9.92 -24.30
N ILE A 151 6.94 -8.84 -23.58
CA ILE A 151 6.34 -8.63 -22.24
C ILE A 151 4.86 -8.20 -22.33
N TYR A 152 4.52 -7.26 -23.21
CA TYR A 152 3.21 -6.61 -23.27
C TYR A 152 2.35 -7.04 -24.48
N GLY A 153 2.91 -7.86 -25.38
CA GLY A 153 2.23 -8.39 -26.54
C GLY A 153 2.17 -7.47 -27.75
N SER A 154 1.47 -7.94 -28.79
CA SER A 154 1.27 -7.23 -30.07
C SER A 154 0.49 -5.92 -29.96
N LYS A 155 -0.07 -5.62 -28.79
CA LYS A 155 -0.77 -4.36 -28.51
C LYS A 155 0.17 -3.15 -28.41
N CYS A 156 1.48 -3.38 -28.25
CA CYS A 156 2.51 -2.33 -28.33
C CYS A 156 2.70 -1.92 -29.78
N VAL A 157 2.14 -0.76 -30.14
CA VAL A 157 2.16 -0.23 -31.50
C VAL A 157 3.02 1.01 -31.56
N GLN A 158 4.04 0.99 -32.42
CA GLN A 158 4.94 2.11 -32.58
C GLN A 158 4.24 3.28 -33.29
N ILE A 159 4.22 4.43 -32.63
CA ILE A 159 3.81 5.71 -33.24
C ILE A 159 5.03 6.43 -33.79
N GLN A 160 6.20 6.21 -33.21
CA GLN A 160 7.44 6.85 -33.59
C GLN A 160 8.61 5.87 -33.49
N TYR A 161 9.67 6.14 -34.27
CA TYR A 161 10.96 5.50 -34.11
C TYR A 161 12.11 6.48 -34.42
N PRO A 162 13.26 6.35 -33.75
CA PRO A 162 14.44 7.19 -34.04
C PRO A 162 15.13 6.73 -35.33
N ILE A 163 15.65 7.67 -36.12
CA ILE A 163 16.50 7.34 -37.28
C ILE A 163 17.84 6.76 -36.80
N GLN A 164 18.37 7.34 -35.73
CA GLN A 164 19.55 6.81 -35.02
C GLN A 164 19.43 7.06 -33.52
N THR A 165 20.11 6.25 -32.72
CA THR A 165 20.23 6.40 -31.28
C THR A 165 21.65 6.77 -30.87
N GLY A 166 21.86 7.09 -29.60
CA GLY A 166 23.16 7.47 -29.06
C GLY A 166 23.42 8.98 -29.12
N PRO A 167 24.66 9.40 -28.87
CA PRO A 167 25.02 10.83 -28.78
C PRO A 167 24.65 11.68 -30.01
N GLY A 168 24.45 11.04 -31.16
CA GLY A 168 24.00 11.67 -32.42
C GLY A 168 22.47 11.74 -32.59
N PHE A 169 21.67 11.29 -31.63
CA PHE A 169 20.19 11.37 -31.72
C PHE A 169 19.74 12.82 -31.95
N ASN A 170 19.06 13.06 -33.07
CA ASN A 170 18.52 14.36 -33.41
C ASN A 170 17.29 14.28 -34.32
N ALA A 171 16.82 13.08 -34.68
CA ALA A 171 15.67 12.94 -35.58
C ALA A 171 14.87 11.65 -35.29
N LEU A 172 13.56 11.75 -35.51
CA LEU A 172 12.64 10.61 -35.44
C LEU A 172 11.63 10.67 -36.58
N ILE A 173 11.04 9.54 -36.89
CA ILE A 173 9.93 9.39 -37.81
C ILE A 173 8.65 9.19 -37.00
N ASP A 174 7.61 9.97 -37.31
CA ASP A 174 6.26 9.82 -36.78
C ASP A 174 5.41 9.12 -37.83
N VAL A 175 5.01 7.88 -37.56
CA VAL A 175 4.28 7.05 -38.52
C VAL A 175 2.76 7.32 -38.48
N LEU A 176 2.25 8.04 -37.49
CA LEU A 176 0.87 8.51 -37.48
C LEU A 176 0.69 9.63 -38.51
N LEU A 177 1.60 10.62 -38.47
CA LEU A 177 1.56 11.78 -39.35
C LEU A 177 2.34 11.59 -40.64
N MET A 178 3.12 10.54 -40.77
CA MET A 178 4.03 10.27 -41.88
C MET A 178 4.97 11.46 -42.17
N LYS A 179 5.64 11.92 -41.11
CA LYS A 179 6.60 13.03 -41.16
C LYS A 179 7.86 12.71 -40.36
N LYS A 180 8.96 13.33 -40.76
CA LYS A 180 10.23 13.36 -40.04
C LYS A 180 10.29 14.61 -39.18
N TYR A 181 10.68 14.42 -37.92
CA TYR A 181 10.97 15.47 -36.95
C TYR A 181 12.46 15.51 -36.68
N SER A 182 13.09 16.66 -36.83
CA SER A 182 14.53 16.83 -36.56
C SER A 182 14.78 18.07 -35.71
N TRP A 183 15.85 18.02 -34.93
CA TRP A 183 16.24 19.06 -33.98
C TRP A 183 17.68 19.49 -34.13
N GLN A 184 17.94 20.73 -33.74
CA GLN A 184 19.29 21.20 -33.47
C GLN A 184 19.79 20.53 -32.16
N PRO A 185 21.13 20.52 -31.91
CA PRO A 185 21.67 19.89 -30.69
C PRO A 185 21.08 20.39 -29.38
N GLU A 186 20.62 21.65 -29.35
CA GLU A 186 20.00 22.28 -28.18
C GLU A 186 18.55 21.85 -27.98
N GLY A 187 17.94 21.14 -28.93
CA GLY A 187 16.55 20.71 -28.87
C GLY A 187 15.54 21.85 -29.22
N GLY A 188 14.35 21.78 -28.59
CA GLY A 188 13.32 22.78 -28.72
C GLY A 188 12.34 22.53 -29.87
N VAL A 189 12.10 23.54 -30.71
CA VAL A 189 11.14 23.45 -31.83
C VAL A 189 11.70 22.60 -32.96
N PRO A 190 11.03 21.51 -33.37
CA PRO A 190 11.51 20.65 -34.45
C PRO A 190 11.36 21.30 -35.83
N THR A 191 12.22 20.91 -36.75
CA THR A 191 11.96 21.04 -38.18
C THR A 191 11.15 19.80 -38.61
N ILE A 192 10.05 20.03 -39.33
CA ILE A 192 9.16 18.97 -39.82
C ILE A 192 9.34 18.85 -41.32
N GLU A 193 9.72 17.67 -41.79
CA GLU A 193 10.07 17.39 -43.18
C GLU A 193 9.36 16.10 -43.66
N ASP A 194 9.40 15.88 -44.97
CA ASP A 194 8.97 14.60 -45.54
C ASP A 194 9.96 13.47 -45.15
N ILE A 195 9.45 12.25 -45.09
CA ILE A 195 10.26 11.09 -44.74
C ILE A 195 11.30 10.83 -45.87
N PRO A 196 12.58 10.62 -45.53
CA PRO A 196 13.59 10.24 -46.53
C PRO A 196 13.21 8.94 -47.26
N GLU A 197 13.58 8.83 -48.54
CA GLU A 197 13.28 7.65 -49.37
C GLU A 197 13.79 6.34 -48.75
N GLU A 198 14.92 6.38 -48.06
CA GLU A 198 15.52 5.22 -47.37
C GLU A 198 14.72 4.72 -46.15
N GLU A 199 14.00 5.63 -45.48
CA GLU A 199 13.16 5.31 -44.31
C GLU A 199 11.70 4.99 -44.71
N MET A 200 11.27 5.35 -45.92
CA MET A 200 9.89 5.20 -46.35
C MET A 200 9.36 3.76 -46.25
N PRO A 201 10.09 2.70 -46.63
CA PRO A 201 9.58 1.34 -46.52
C PRO A 201 9.24 0.94 -45.09
N LYS A 202 10.12 1.23 -44.13
CA LYS A 202 9.92 0.95 -42.69
C LYS A 202 8.75 1.79 -42.13
N ALA A 203 8.67 3.06 -42.50
CA ALA A 203 7.61 3.95 -42.07
C ALA A 203 6.23 3.48 -42.56
N MET A 204 6.13 3.05 -43.83
CA MET A 204 4.87 2.53 -44.41
C MET A 204 4.45 1.19 -43.78
N GLU A 205 5.37 0.30 -43.49
CA GLU A 205 5.08 -0.96 -42.79
C GLU A 205 4.50 -0.70 -41.42
N LEU A 206 5.11 0.17 -40.63
CA LEU A 206 4.64 0.54 -39.29
C LEU A 206 3.33 1.34 -39.34
N HIS A 207 3.18 2.22 -40.34
CA HIS A 207 1.92 2.95 -40.55
C HIS A 207 0.78 2.00 -40.84
N LYS A 208 0.98 1.02 -41.71
CA LYS A 208 -0.03 0.00 -42.03
C LYS A 208 -0.43 -0.79 -40.77
N ALA A 209 0.53 -1.24 -39.98
CA ALA A 209 0.27 -1.92 -38.71
C ALA A 209 -0.53 -1.06 -37.73
N LEU A 210 -0.22 0.24 -37.65
CA LEU A 210 -0.98 1.20 -36.83
C LEU A 210 -2.42 1.37 -37.31
N VAL A 211 -2.64 1.49 -38.65
CA VAL A 211 -3.97 1.61 -39.25
C VAL A 211 -4.81 0.36 -38.99
N GLU A 212 -4.23 -0.82 -39.15
CA GLU A 212 -4.91 -2.09 -38.83
C GLU A 212 -5.33 -2.14 -37.36
N ALA A 213 -4.39 -1.88 -36.44
CA ALA A 213 -4.67 -1.87 -35.01
C ALA A 213 -5.73 -0.83 -34.61
N ALA A 214 -5.75 0.35 -35.22
CA ALA A 214 -6.76 1.37 -34.99
C ALA A 214 -8.14 0.97 -35.51
N ALA A 215 -8.20 0.39 -36.72
CA ALA A 215 -9.43 -0.04 -37.37
C ALA A 215 -10.14 -1.15 -36.57
N GLU A 216 -9.43 -2.06 -35.93
CA GLU A 216 -9.97 -3.15 -35.12
C GLU A 216 -10.86 -2.69 -33.95
N ASN A 217 -10.80 -1.41 -33.57
CA ASN A 217 -11.54 -0.88 -32.43
C ASN A 217 -12.91 -0.30 -32.76
N ASP A 218 -13.30 -0.27 -34.05
CA ASP A 218 -14.56 0.28 -34.49
C ASP A 218 -15.04 -0.38 -35.81
N GLU A 219 -16.27 -0.86 -35.84
CA GLU A 219 -16.84 -1.53 -37.02
C GLU A 219 -16.81 -0.66 -38.27
N SER A 220 -17.11 0.64 -38.14
CA SER A 220 -17.13 1.55 -39.28
C SER A 220 -15.74 1.85 -39.83
N LEU A 221 -14.71 1.91 -38.93
CA LEU A 221 -13.32 2.05 -39.32
C LEU A 221 -12.79 0.79 -39.99
N MET A 222 -13.23 -0.38 -39.52
CA MET A 222 -12.88 -1.65 -40.11
C MET A 222 -13.45 -1.81 -41.53
N GLU A 223 -14.72 -1.43 -41.77
CA GLU A 223 -15.33 -1.41 -43.07
C GLU A 223 -14.54 -0.52 -44.05
N LYS A 224 -14.22 0.71 -43.64
CA LYS A 224 -13.41 1.63 -44.45
C LYS A 224 -12.01 1.08 -44.75
N PHE A 225 -11.38 0.46 -43.78
CA PHE A 225 -10.07 -0.15 -43.97
C PHE A 225 -10.12 -1.28 -45.00
N PHE A 226 -11.16 -2.12 -45.01
CA PHE A 226 -11.33 -3.19 -46.03
C PHE A 226 -11.60 -2.59 -47.41
N GLU A 227 -12.25 -1.44 -47.53
CA GLU A 227 -12.53 -0.80 -48.82
C GLU A 227 -11.32 -0.09 -49.41
N SER A 228 -10.50 0.60 -48.59
CA SER A 228 -9.47 1.55 -49.03
C SER A 228 -8.05 1.22 -48.55
N GLU A 229 -7.87 0.24 -47.66
CA GLU A 229 -6.61 -0.10 -46.95
C GLU A 229 -5.98 1.10 -46.23
N SER A 230 -6.76 2.15 -45.95
CA SER A 230 -6.29 3.40 -45.31
C SER A 230 -7.38 4.04 -44.46
N LEU A 231 -6.96 4.88 -43.51
CA LEU A 231 -7.82 5.75 -42.71
C LEU A 231 -7.30 7.18 -42.81
N SER A 232 -8.20 8.18 -42.73
CA SER A 232 -7.79 9.57 -42.56
C SER A 232 -7.12 9.77 -41.20
N GLU A 233 -6.39 10.88 -41.04
CA GLU A 233 -5.73 11.20 -39.77
C GLU A 233 -6.71 11.27 -38.60
N ASP A 234 -7.89 11.88 -38.80
CA ASP A 234 -8.91 11.99 -37.75
C ASP A 234 -9.51 10.62 -37.38
N GLU A 235 -9.76 9.76 -38.37
CA GLU A 235 -10.23 8.39 -38.17
C GLU A 235 -9.19 7.54 -37.45
N LEU A 236 -7.92 7.71 -37.81
CA LEU A 236 -6.81 7.02 -37.15
C LEU A 236 -6.69 7.43 -35.67
N ARG A 237 -6.78 8.73 -35.40
CA ARG A 237 -6.80 9.28 -34.03
C ARG A 237 -7.98 8.74 -33.22
N GLU A 238 -9.17 8.66 -33.83
CA GLU A 238 -10.36 8.10 -33.19
C GLU A 238 -10.18 6.60 -32.86
N GLY A 239 -9.69 5.81 -33.80
CA GLY A 239 -9.41 4.39 -33.60
C GLY A 239 -8.40 4.14 -32.49
N ILE A 240 -7.32 4.93 -32.44
CA ILE A 240 -6.32 4.87 -31.34
C ILE A 240 -6.97 5.23 -30.01
N ARG A 241 -7.82 6.28 -29.96
CA ARG A 241 -8.52 6.68 -28.72
C ARG A 241 -9.41 5.55 -28.18
N LYS A 242 -10.22 4.93 -29.06
CA LYS A 242 -11.04 3.77 -28.68
C LYS A 242 -10.19 2.61 -28.22
N GLY A 243 -9.08 2.32 -28.89
CA GLY A 243 -8.12 1.31 -28.52
C GLY A 243 -7.43 1.57 -27.17
N LEU A 244 -7.19 2.82 -26.81
CA LEU A 244 -6.69 3.21 -25.49
C LEU A 244 -7.72 2.90 -24.40
N VAL A 245 -8.98 3.28 -24.58
CA VAL A 245 -10.06 3.01 -23.60
C VAL A 245 -10.26 1.52 -23.37
N THR A 246 -10.28 0.72 -24.44
CA THR A 246 -10.43 -0.75 -24.37
C THR A 246 -9.16 -1.49 -23.98
N ARG A 247 -8.01 -0.80 -23.95
CA ARG A 247 -6.67 -1.38 -23.74
C ARG A 247 -6.29 -2.41 -24.80
N SER A 248 -6.72 -2.22 -26.03
CA SER A 248 -6.34 -3.01 -27.20
C SER A 248 -5.10 -2.47 -27.90
N ILE A 249 -4.78 -1.18 -27.69
CA ILE A 249 -3.58 -0.51 -28.21
C ILE A 249 -2.81 0.12 -27.05
N PHE A 250 -1.48 -0.06 -27.06
CA PHE A 250 -0.51 0.65 -26.24
C PHE A 250 0.45 1.41 -27.14
N PRO A 251 0.19 2.70 -27.45
CA PRO A 251 1.04 3.50 -28.30
C PRO A 251 2.45 3.65 -27.71
N VAL A 252 3.48 3.55 -28.57
CA VAL A 252 4.87 3.73 -28.18
C VAL A 252 5.42 5.00 -28.82
N PHE A 253 5.83 5.94 -27.97
CA PHE A 253 6.45 7.21 -28.33
C PHE A 253 7.94 7.24 -28.01
N CYS A 254 8.63 8.21 -28.60
CA CYS A 254 10.06 8.44 -28.48
C CYS A 254 10.35 9.87 -28.03
N VAL A 255 11.18 10.05 -27.01
CA VAL A 255 11.62 11.38 -26.56
C VAL A 255 13.08 11.34 -26.08
N CYS A 256 13.71 12.51 -26.08
CA CYS A 256 14.89 12.81 -25.28
C CYS A 256 14.55 14.02 -24.40
N ALA A 257 13.92 13.75 -23.24
CA ALA A 257 13.40 14.81 -22.36
C ALA A 257 14.52 15.75 -21.86
N GLY A 258 15.72 15.24 -21.65
CA GLY A 258 16.89 16.04 -21.26
C GLY A 258 17.26 17.14 -22.26
N LYS A 259 16.87 16.99 -23.53
CA LYS A 259 17.16 17.92 -24.64
C LYS A 259 15.90 18.52 -25.26
N ASP A 260 14.72 18.39 -24.65
CA ASP A 260 13.41 18.83 -25.17
C ASP A 260 13.07 18.31 -26.59
N MET A 261 13.61 17.14 -26.97
CA MET A 261 13.33 16.53 -28.27
C MET A 261 12.15 15.57 -28.16
N GLY A 262 11.12 15.75 -29.00
CA GLY A 262 9.90 14.95 -29.03
C GLY A 262 8.81 15.37 -28.07
N VAL A 263 9.09 16.22 -27.08
CA VAL A 263 8.15 16.61 -26.01
C VAL A 263 6.93 17.32 -26.53
N ARG A 264 7.07 18.30 -27.44
CA ARG A 264 5.96 19.03 -28.07
C ARG A 264 4.99 18.10 -28.79
N ARG A 265 5.52 17.14 -29.54
CA ARG A 265 4.71 16.18 -30.28
C ARG A 265 3.94 15.23 -29.34
N LEU A 266 4.60 14.81 -28.23
CA LEU A 266 3.92 14.07 -27.19
C LEU A 266 2.77 14.88 -26.58
N MET A 267 2.98 16.16 -26.23
CA MET A 267 1.94 17.02 -25.65
C MET A 267 0.77 17.23 -26.63
N GLU A 268 1.04 17.36 -27.92
CA GLU A 268 0.01 17.43 -28.95
C GLU A 268 -0.84 16.15 -28.98
N PHE A 269 -0.21 14.99 -28.96
CA PHE A 269 -0.90 13.71 -28.92
C PHE A 269 -1.73 13.54 -27.63
N LEU A 270 -1.17 13.87 -26.47
CA LEU A 270 -1.87 13.84 -25.19
C LEU A 270 -3.10 14.77 -25.19
N GLY A 271 -3.01 15.94 -25.80
CA GLY A 271 -4.13 16.86 -25.91
C GLY A 271 -5.24 16.40 -26.87
N ASN A 272 -4.87 15.80 -28.00
CA ASN A 272 -5.79 15.53 -29.11
C ASN A 272 -6.28 14.06 -29.19
N VAL A 273 -5.49 13.09 -28.73
CA VAL A 273 -5.80 11.67 -28.92
C VAL A 273 -6.24 10.96 -27.65
N VAL A 274 -5.63 11.25 -26.49
CA VAL A 274 -6.03 10.54 -25.26
C VAL A 274 -7.51 10.77 -24.91
N PRO A 275 -8.16 9.78 -24.26
CA PRO A 275 -9.57 9.89 -23.92
C PRO A 275 -9.91 11.09 -23.07
N PHE A 276 -11.11 11.63 -23.23
CA PHE A 276 -11.70 12.59 -22.30
C PHE A 276 -12.21 11.87 -21.05
N VAL A 277 -12.37 12.61 -19.96
CA VAL A 277 -12.95 12.08 -18.72
C VAL A 277 -14.31 11.39 -18.97
N SER A 278 -15.13 11.93 -19.85
CA SER A 278 -16.45 11.39 -20.19
C SER A 278 -16.42 10.09 -21.01
N GLU A 279 -15.29 9.77 -21.64
CA GLU A 279 -15.08 8.53 -22.43
C GLU A 279 -14.54 7.39 -21.56
N MET A 280 -14.12 7.69 -20.34
CA MET A 280 -13.62 6.72 -19.39
C MET A 280 -14.76 5.99 -18.68
N PRO A 281 -14.51 4.79 -18.11
CA PRO A 281 -15.50 4.09 -17.30
C PRO A 281 -16.06 4.99 -16.21
N LYS A 282 -17.37 4.93 -16.05
CA LYS A 282 -18.12 5.76 -15.11
C LYS A 282 -17.71 5.46 -13.67
N ILE A 283 -17.59 6.52 -12.88
CA ILE A 283 -17.29 6.43 -11.45
C ILE A 283 -18.61 6.22 -10.70
N HIS A 284 -18.59 5.38 -9.67
CA HIS A 284 -19.72 5.15 -8.79
C HIS A 284 -19.39 5.62 -7.38
N ASN A 285 -20.39 6.16 -6.70
CA ASN A 285 -20.29 6.44 -5.27
C ASN A 285 -20.43 5.16 -4.43
N THR A 286 -20.25 5.23 -3.12
CA THR A 286 -20.37 4.08 -2.21
C THR A 286 -21.75 3.41 -2.20
N ARG A 287 -22.80 4.08 -2.74
CA ARG A 287 -24.14 3.52 -2.89
C ARG A 287 -24.36 2.84 -4.24
N GLY A 288 -23.35 2.81 -5.09
CA GLY A 288 -23.43 2.26 -6.45
C GLY A 288 -24.10 3.19 -7.47
N GLU A 289 -24.37 4.44 -7.11
CA GLU A 289 -24.92 5.44 -8.04
C GLU A 289 -23.81 5.99 -8.95
N GLU A 290 -24.14 6.15 -10.22
CA GLU A 290 -23.21 6.74 -11.20
C GLU A 290 -23.00 8.23 -10.93
N VAL A 291 -21.73 8.65 -10.88
CA VAL A 291 -21.33 10.05 -10.78
C VAL A 291 -20.76 10.47 -12.13
N ALA A 292 -21.52 11.24 -12.87
CA ALA A 292 -21.09 11.77 -14.16
C ALA A 292 -20.14 12.96 -13.96
N ALA A 293 -19.09 13.02 -14.77
CA ALA A 293 -18.24 14.21 -14.89
C ALA A 293 -18.96 15.29 -15.71
N ASP A 294 -20.02 15.85 -15.15
CA ASP A 294 -20.86 16.88 -15.76
C ASP A 294 -20.72 18.20 -14.99
N SER A 295 -20.32 19.26 -15.68
CA SER A 295 -20.18 20.60 -15.12
C SER A 295 -21.50 21.22 -14.64
N ASN A 296 -22.66 20.69 -15.08
CA ASN A 296 -23.98 21.13 -14.65
C ASN A 296 -24.58 20.28 -13.53
N GLY A 297 -23.88 19.21 -13.14
CA GLY A 297 -24.28 18.36 -12.04
C GLY A 297 -24.03 19.01 -10.67
N PRO A 298 -24.39 18.31 -9.57
CA PRO A 298 -24.11 18.77 -8.23
C PRO A 298 -22.59 18.82 -7.98
N THR A 299 -22.14 19.84 -7.25
CA THR A 299 -20.71 19.96 -6.94
C THR A 299 -20.28 18.87 -5.97
N SER A 300 -19.29 18.08 -6.37
CA SER A 300 -18.67 17.03 -5.54
C SER A 300 -17.16 16.99 -5.77
N LEU A 301 -16.39 17.07 -4.72
CA LEU A 301 -14.93 17.02 -4.71
C LEU A 301 -14.45 15.77 -3.98
N TYR A 302 -13.46 15.08 -4.53
CA TYR A 302 -12.76 13.99 -3.87
C TYR A 302 -11.33 14.40 -3.51
N PHE A 303 -11.01 14.40 -2.22
CA PHE A 303 -9.69 14.76 -1.70
C PHE A 303 -8.77 13.53 -1.68
N PHE A 304 -7.86 13.45 -2.62
CA PHE A 304 -7.04 12.26 -2.85
C PHE A 304 -5.63 12.33 -2.25
N LYS A 305 -5.19 13.54 -1.89
CA LYS A 305 -3.83 13.75 -1.39
C LYS A 305 -3.76 14.93 -0.44
N THR A 306 -2.97 14.79 0.60
CA THR A 306 -2.53 15.85 1.50
C THR A 306 -1.02 16.03 1.40
N GLY A 307 -0.54 17.26 1.32
CA GLY A 307 0.87 17.60 1.38
C GLY A 307 1.13 18.52 2.58
N MET A 308 2.24 18.31 3.28
CA MET A 308 2.66 19.18 4.37
C MET A 308 3.85 20.02 3.92
N GLU A 309 3.60 21.26 3.58
CA GLU A 309 4.60 22.14 3.01
C GLU A 309 5.17 23.10 4.06
N PRO A 310 6.49 23.34 4.05
CA PRO A 310 7.11 24.36 4.90
C PRO A 310 6.43 25.72 4.69
N HIS A 311 6.16 26.44 5.78
CA HIS A 311 5.59 27.79 5.82
C HIS A 311 4.12 27.95 5.38
N ILE A 312 3.54 26.97 4.68
CA ILE A 312 2.15 26.98 4.23
C ILE A 312 1.28 26.08 5.13
N GLY A 313 1.84 24.97 5.58
CA GLY A 313 1.15 23.94 6.32
C GLY A 313 0.49 22.92 5.40
N GLU A 314 -0.73 22.52 5.74
CA GLU A 314 -1.48 21.50 5.00
C GLU A 314 -2.01 22.06 3.68
N VAL A 315 -1.69 21.35 2.59
CA VAL A 315 -2.23 21.56 1.25
C VAL A 315 -3.06 20.34 0.88
N SER A 316 -4.32 20.56 0.55
CA SER A 316 -5.27 19.50 0.20
C SER A 316 -5.53 19.48 -1.30
N TYR A 317 -5.21 18.37 -1.95
CA TYR A 317 -5.41 18.18 -3.39
C TYR A 317 -6.70 17.42 -3.65
N PHE A 318 -7.46 17.89 -4.63
CA PHE A 318 -8.76 17.30 -4.96
C PHE A 318 -9.00 17.19 -6.46
N LYS A 319 -9.87 16.25 -6.85
CA LYS A 319 -10.48 16.14 -8.17
C LYS A 319 -11.93 16.57 -8.07
N VAL A 320 -12.38 17.40 -9.01
CA VAL A 320 -13.79 17.75 -9.17
C VAL A 320 -14.48 16.57 -9.84
N MET A 321 -15.28 15.82 -9.08
CA MET A 321 -15.94 14.61 -9.56
C MET A 321 -17.20 14.95 -10.37
N SER A 322 -17.93 15.97 -9.96
CA SER A 322 -19.16 16.49 -10.60
C SER A 322 -19.31 17.97 -10.32
N GLY A 323 -20.04 18.67 -11.16
CA GLY A 323 -20.36 20.09 -10.99
C GLY A 323 -19.17 21.01 -11.23
N LYS A 324 -19.18 22.12 -10.53
CA LYS A 324 -18.13 23.16 -10.54
C LYS A 324 -17.87 23.65 -9.13
N VAL A 325 -16.63 23.90 -8.80
CA VAL A 325 -16.25 24.52 -7.54
C VAL A 325 -15.72 25.94 -7.78
N LYS A 326 -16.22 26.91 -6.99
CA LYS A 326 -15.78 28.29 -7.04
C LYS A 326 -15.04 28.67 -5.77
N THR A 327 -14.12 29.60 -5.89
CA THR A 327 -13.50 30.28 -4.73
C THR A 327 -14.59 30.84 -3.82
N GLY A 328 -14.45 30.59 -2.51
CA GLY A 328 -15.43 30.98 -1.51
C GLY A 328 -16.60 30.02 -1.32
N ALA A 329 -16.65 28.89 -2.04
CA ALA A 329 -17.71 27.88 -1.89
C ALA A 329 -17.77 27.29 -0.47
N ASP A 330 -18.98 27.13 0.05
CA ASP A 330 -19.27 26.41 1.28
C ASP A 330 -19.77 25.00 0.92
N LEU A 331 -19.05 23.98 1.36
CA LEU A 331 -19.32 22.58 1.07
C LEU A 331 -19.44 21.75 2.35
N ASN A 332 -20.16 20.64 2.27
CA ASN A 332 -20.33 19.71 3.36
C ASN A 332 -19.41 18.50 3.19
N ASN A 333 -18.65 18.15 4.25
CA ASN A 333 -17.87 16.94 4.30
C ASN A 333 -18.80 15.76 4.61
N ALA A 334 -19.10 14.94 3.61
CA ALA A 334 -20.01 13.81 3.74
C ALA A 334 -19.49 12.74 4.72
N ASP A 335 -18.17 12.58 4.80
CA ASP A 335 -17.54 11.54 5.63
C ASP A 335 -17.43 11.93 7.10
N ARG A 336 -17.38 13.23 7.41
CA ARG A 336 -17.16 13.75 8.77
C ARG A 336 -18.33 14.57 9.33
N GLY A 337 -19.32 14.90 8.49
CA GLY A 337 -20.47 15.70 8.89
C GLY A 337 -20.16 17.17 9.19
N SER A 338 -18.96 17.65 8.83
CA SER A 338 -18.53 19.03 9.03
C SER A 338 -18.79 19.90 7.80
N ARG A 339 -18.80 21.23 8.00
CA ARG A 339 -18.90 22.20 6.91
C ARG A 339 -17.57 22.88 6.68
N GLU A 340 -17.15 22.94 5.42
CA GLU A 340 -15.89 23.52 5.02
C GLU A 340 -16.11 24.68 4.03
N ARG A 341 -15.28 25.71 4.14
CA ARG A 341 -15.23 26.82 3.19
C ARG A 341 -13.95 26.75 2.39
N ILE A 342 -14.09 26.65 1.09
CA ILE A 342 -12.97 26.71 0.14
C ILE A 342 -12.61 28.18 -0.10
N ALA A 343 -11.72 28.73 0.73
CA ALA A 343 -11.38 30.14 0.68
C ALA A 343 -10.75 30.57 -0.65
N GLN A 344 -9.84 29.75 -1.19
CA GLN A 344 -9.16 29.95 -2.46
C GLN A 344 -8.88 28.61 -3.12
N ILE A 345 -9.00 28.57 -4.44
CA ILE A 345 -8.68 27.41 -5.28
C ILE A 345 -7.42 27.74 -6.08
N TYR A 346 -6.59 26.72 -6.27
CA TYR A 346 -5.37 26.83 -7.06
C TYR A 346 -5.29 25.74 -8.13
N ALA A 347 -4.82 26.11 -9.32
CA ALA A 347 -4.25 25.17 -10.26
C ALA A 347 -2.83 24.82 -9.81
N CYS A 348 -2.50 23.52 -9.83
CA CYS A 348 -1.24 23.02 -9.30
C CYS A 348 -0.11 23.23 -10.31
N ALA A 349 1.04 23.68 -9.83
CA ALA A 349 2.26 23.86 -10.62
C ALA A 349 3.50 23.42 -9.82
N GLY A 350 3.45 22.19 -9.25
CA GLY A 350 4.46 21.68 -8.36
C GLY A 350 4.61 22.52 -7.10
N ALA A 351 5.81 23.03 -6.85
CA ALA A 351 6.08 23.94 -5.73
C ALA A 351 5.28 25.24 -5.79
N ASN A 352 4.80 25.63 -6.98
CA ASN A 352 4.04 26.84 -7.20
C ASN A 352 2.55 26.54 -7.31
N ARG A 353 1.70 27.58 -7.08
CA ARG A 353 0.24 27.50 -7.21
C ARG A 353 -0.26 28.75 -7.91
N ILE A 354 -1.18 28.55 -8.83
CA ILE A 354 -1.80 29.64 -9.59
C ILE A 354 -3.24 29.77 -9.13
N ALA A 355 -3.58 30.91 -8.52
CA ALA A 355 -4.95 31.16 -8.06
C ALA A 355 -5.91 31.16 -9.26
N VAL A 356 -7.03 30.45 -9.10
CA VAL A 356 -8.12 30.40 -10.10
C VAL A 356 -9.46 30.60 -9.40
N ASP A 357 -10.42 31.12 -10.16
CA ASP A 357 -11.75 31.43 -9.62
C ASP A 357 -12.68 30.22 -9.58
N GLU A 358 -12.52 29.30 -10.53
CA GLU A 358 -13.40 28.15 -10.70
C GLU A 358 -12.66 26.97 -11.35
N LEU A 359 -13.03 25.73 -10.95
CA LEU A 359 -12.66 24.49 -11.62
C LEU A 359 -13.93 23.68 -11.91
N CYS A 360 -13.97 22.97 -13.05
CA CYS A 360 -15.12 22.17 -13.46
C CYS A 360 -14.86 20.66 -13.32
N ALA A 361 -15.93 19.87 -13.48
CA ALA A 361 -15.89 18.42 -13.41
C ALA A 361 -14.77 17.83 -14.28
N GLY A 362 -14.00 16.91 -13.71
CA GLY A 362 -12.82 16.30 -14.31
C GLY A 362 -11.51 17.01 -13.98
N ASP A 363 -11.53 18.24 -13.47
CA ASP A 363 -10.32 19.00 -13.19
C ASP A 363 -9.69 18.66 -11.84
N ILE A 364 -8.40 18.89 -11.73
CA ILE A 364 -7.61 18.69 -10.51
C ILE A 364 -7.11 20.05 -10.02
N GLY A 365 -7.28 20.27 -8.72
CA GLY A 365 -6.81 21.49 -8.06
C GLY A 365 -6.36 21.22 -6.64
N CYS A 366 -5.96 22.29 -5.96
CA CYS A 366 -5.65 22.23 -4.54
C CYS A 366 -6.19 23.46 -3.80
N THR A 367 -6.28 23.33 -2.49
CA THR A 367 -6.64 24.38 -1.56
C THR A 367 -5.85 24.26 -0.27
N VAL A 368 -5.89 25.28 0.54
CA VAL A 368 -5.17 25.35 1.81
C VAL A 368 -6.10 25.75 2.95
N LYS A 369 -5.68 25.52 4.18
CA LYS A 369 -6.37 25.99 5.40
C LYS A 369 -7.77 25.39 5.61
N LEU A 370 -7.99 24.16 5.18
CA LEU A 370 -9.17 23.40 5.56
C LEU A 370 -9.08 22.99 7.05
N LYS A 371 -10.25 22.88 7.72
CA LYS A 371 -10.31 22.62 9.16
C LYS A 371 -10.32 21.11 9.47
N ASP A 372 -11.16 20.37 8.77
CA ASP A 372 -11.45 18.97 9.07
C ASP A 372 -11.67 18.14 7.80
N VAL A 373 -10.71 18.22 6.88
CA VAL A 373 -10.68 17.39 5.67
C VAL A 373 -9.47 16.48 5.72
N LYS A 374 -9.68 15.21 5.38
CA LYS A 374 -8.62 14.20 5.32
C LYS A 374 -8.56 13.58 3.92
N THR A 375 -7.42 13.00 3.61
CA THR A 375 -7.27 12.18 2.39
C THR A 375 -8.34 11.10 2.36
N GLY A 376 -9.05 11.00 1.24
CA GLY A 376 -10.19 10.09 1.05
C GLY A 376 -11.57 10.72 1.30
N ASN A 377 -11.65 11.94 1.84
CA ASN A 377 -12.93 12.59 2.10
C ASN A 377 -13.57 13.17 0.82
N ALA A 378 -14.90 13.27 0.85
CA ALA A 378 -15.70 13.94 -0.15
C ALA A 378 -16.33 15.22 0.39
N LEU A 379 -16.18 16.33 -0.33
CA LEU A 379 -16.90 17.58 -0.06
C LEU A 379 -17.96 17.82 -1.14
N ASN A 380 -19.18 18.03 -0.71
CA ASN A 380 -20.34 18.19 -1.61
C ASN A 380 -21.10 19.49 -1.34
N GLU A 381 -21.80 19.97 -2.34
CA GLU A 381 -22.76 21.06 -2.16
C GLU A 381 -23.95 20.59 -1.29
N LYS A 382 -24.76 21.55 -0.86
CA LYS A 382 -25.98 21.28 -0.11
C LYS A 382 -26.89 20.33 -0.91
N ASP A 383 -27.49 19.36 -0.24
CA ASP A 383 -28.41 18.37 -0.80
C ASP A 383 -27.74 17.27 -1.68
N CYS A 384 -26.41 17.25 -1.73
CA CYS A 384 -25.63 16.17 -2.32
C CYS A 384 -24.86 15.42 -1.22
N ASP A 385 -24.91 14.08 -1.22
CA ASP A 385 -24.22 13.21 -0.24
C ASP A 385 -23.43 12.12 -0.95
N TYR A 386 -22.61 12.51 -1.93
CA TYR A 386 -21.71 11.57 -2.60
C TYR A 386 -20.52 11.24 -1.69
N ARG A 387 -20.20 9.95 -1.60
CA ARG A 387 -19.02 9.40 -0.94
C ARG A 387 -18.34 8.47 -1.91
N TYR A 388 -17.02 8.40 -1.82
CA TYR A 388 -16.22 7.56 -2.70
C TYR A 388 -15.46 6.54 -1.90
N ASP A 389 -15.21 5.37 -2.49
CA ASP A 389 -14.39 4.35 -1.86
C ASP A 389 -12.97 4.86 -1.62
N PHE A 390 -12.40 4.48 -0.49
CA PHE A 390 -10.99 4.74 -0.22
C PHE A 390 -10.12 4.01 -1.22
N ILE A 391 -9.06 4.67 -1.65
CA ILE A 391 -8.05 4.06 -2.50
C ILE A 391 -7.44 2.86 -1.77
N LYS A 392 -7.44 1.70 -2.44
CA LYS A 392 -6.85 0.47 -1.90
C LYS A 392 -5.37 0.44 -2.19
N TYR A 393 -4.58 0.49 -1.15
CA TYR A 393 -3.13 0.38 -1.23
C TYR A 393 -2.66 -1.06 -1.01
N PRO A 394 -1.47 -1.44 -1.51
CA PRO A 394 -0.91 -2.75 -1.22
C PRO A 394 -0.57 -2.88 0.27
N ASN A 395 -0.60 -4.12 0.75
CA ASN A 395 -0.18 -4.41 2.11
C ASN A 395 1.28 -4.01 2.34
N SER A 396 1.58 -3.61 3.56
CA SER A 396 2.95 -3.29 3.97
C SER A 396 3.84 -4.54 3.88
N LYS A 397 5.09 -4.33 3.47
CA LYS A 397 6.08 -5.41 3.25
C LYS A 397 7.24 -5.36 4.23
N TYR A 398 7.39 -4.27 4.97
CA TYR A 398 8.49 -4.04 5.87
C TYR A 398 8.04 -3.34 7.14
N SER A 399 8.49 -3.84 8.30
CA SER A 399 8.05 -3.35 9.60
C SER A 399 9.22 -3.16 10.55
N ARG A 400 9.14 -2.12 11.37
CA ARG A 400 10.07 -1.87 12.48
C ARG A 400 9.31 -1.34 13.69
N ALA A 401 9.75 -1.71 14.87
CA ALA A 401 9.36 -1.02 16.09
C ALA A 401 10.10 0.31 16.16
N ILE A 402 9.40 1.36 16.55
CA ILE A 402 9.92 2.72 16.63
C ILE A 402 9.78 3.26 18.06
N LYS A 403 10.82 3.89 18.55
CA LYS A 403 10.77 4.64 19.81
C LYS A 403 11.58 5.93 19.73
N PRO A 404 11.20 6.99 20.44
CA PRO A 404 12.02 8.17 20.54
C PRO A 404 13.26 7.86 21.40
N VAL A 405 14.36 8.56 21.13
CA VAL A 405 15.56 8.48 21.99
C VAL A 405 15.26 9.05 23.37
N ASN A 406 14.47 10.14 23.43
CA ASN A 406 13.94 10.71 24.66
C ASN A 406 12.51 10.21 24.87
N GLU A 407 12.31 9.36 25.88
CA GLU A 407 11.00 8.74 26.17
C GLU A 407 9.87 9.76 26.41
N GLY A 408 10.18 10.96 26.88
CA GLY A 408 9.21 12.05 27.04
C GLY A 408 8.62 12.59 25.73
N GLU A 409 9.18 12.23 24.58
CA GLU A 409 8.70 12.67 23.26
C GLU A 409 7.73 11.68 22.57
N MET A 410 7.26 10.64 23.26
CA MET A 410 6.37 9.64 22.66
C MET A 410 5.06 10.23 22.11
N GLU A 411 4.42 11.14 22.82
CA GLU A 411 3.19 11.80 22.33
C GLU A 411 3.45 12.63 21.08
N LYS A 412 4.58 13.35 21.06
CA LYS A 412 5.00 14.14 19.90
C LYS A 412 5.30 13.24 18.68
N LEU A 413 5.97 12.10 18.92
CA LEU A 413 6.22 11.09 17.88
C LEU A 413 4.91 10.56 17.30
N MET A 414 3.95 10.18 18.15
CA MET A 414 2.66 9.67 17.69
C MET A 414 1.90 10.70 16.87
N ALA A 415 1.87 11.96 17.29
CA ALA A 415 1.24 13.05 16.54
C ALA A 415 1.91 13.23 15.16
N ALA A 416 3.24 13.19 15.10
CA ALA A 416 3.99 13.29 13.85
C ALA A 416 3.70 12.11 12.91
N LEU A 417 3.66 10.87 13.42
CA LEU A 417 3.35 9.69 12.63
C LEU A 417 1.94 9.73 12.04
N LEU A 418 0.94 10.14 12.82
CA LEU A 418 -0.44 10.29 12.34
C LEU A 418 -0.57 11.36 11.25
N LYS A 419 0.18 12.47 11.38
CA LYS A 419 0.26 13.52 10.37
C LYS A 419 0.89 13.00 9.07
N MET A 420 2.01 12.27 9.15
CA MET A 420 2.68 11.69 8.00
C MET A 420 1.81 10.66 7.27
N ARG A 421 0.97 9.93 7.99
CA ARG A 421 0.00 8.99 7.40
C ARG A 421 -1.06 9.69 6.54
N GLN A 422 -1.38 10.96 6.79
CA GLN A 422 -2.29 11.72 5.93
C GLN A 422 -1.65 12.05 4.57
N GLU A 423 -0.33 12.24 4.53
CA GLU A 423 0.41 12.50 3.29
C GLU A 423 0.63 11.22 2.49
N ASP A 424 0.93 10.13 3.18
CA ASP A 424 1.15 8.81 2.59
C ASP A 424 0.35 7.74 3.34
N PRO A 425 -0.84 7.36 2.83
CA PRO A 425 -1.70 6.35 3.44
C PRO A 425 -1.12 4.93 3.47
N THR A 426 0.01 4.68 2.79
CA THR A 426 0.70 3.38 2.86
C THR A 426 1.47 3.16 4.17
N TRP A 427 1.63 4.19 4.98
CA TRP A 427 2.10 4.09 6.35
C TRP A 427 1.02 3.49 7.25
N VAL A 428 1.34 2.42 7.93
CA VAL A 428 0.49 1.87 8.99
C VAL A 428 1.23 1.97 10.31
N VAL A 429 0.58 2.56 11.30
CA VAL A 429 1.14 2.71 12.65
C VAL A 429 0.29 1.89 13.60
N GLU A 430 0.90 0.94 14.28
CA GLU A 430 0.27 0.05 15.25
C GLU A 430 0.85 0.28 16.64
N GLN A 431 -0.02 0.53 17.61
CA GLN A 431 0.35 0.51 19.03
C GLN A 431 -0.01 -0.85 19.62
N SER A 432 0.95 -1.74 19.71
CA SER A 432 0.75 -3.04 20.31
C SER A 432 0.84 -2.96 21.83
N LYS A 433 -0.29 -3.06 22.51
CA LYS A 433 -0.35 -3.15 23.99
C LYS A 433 0.31 -4.42 24.49
N GLU A 434 0.15 -5.52 23.77
CA GLU A 434 0.71 -6.83 24.06
C GLU A 434 2.25 -6.77 24.06
N LEU A 435 2.82 -6.27 22.95
CA LEU A 435 4.28 -6.22 22.76
C LEU A 435 4.92 -5.00 23.43
N ARG A 436 4.12 -4.04 23.90
CA ARG A 436 4.54 -2.73 24.42
C ARG A 436 5.46 -2.00 23.44
N GLN A 437 5.13 -2.09 22.18
CA GLN A 437 5.87 -1.45 21.10
C GLN A 437 4.93 -0.63 20.22
N THR A 438 5.45 0.47 19.68
CA THR A 438 4.86 1.13 18.52
C THR A 438 5.54 0.58 17.28
N ILE A 439 4.77 0.03 16.35
CA ILE A 439 5.28 -0.60 15.14
C ILE A 439 4.86 0.25 13.95
N VAL A 440 5.80 0.54 13.07
CA VAL A 440 5.55 1.21 11.80
C VAL A 440 5.74 0.21 10.67
N HIS A 441 4.73 0.14 9.81
CA HIS A 441 4.73 -0.71 8.63
C HIS A 441 4.81 0.16 7.39
N GLY A 442 5.65 -0.21 6.43
CA GLY A 442 5.85 0.49 5.17
C GLY A 442 6.06 -0.46 4.00
N GLN A 443 6.33 0.09 2.82
CA GLN A 443 6.48 -0.68 1.59
C GLN A 443 7.89 -1.28 1.43
N GLY A 444 8.90 -0.72 2.10
CA GLY A 444 10.27 -1.20 2.05
C GLY A 444 11.17 -0.49 3.04
N GLU A 445 12.44 -0.90 3.06
CA GLU A 445 13.45 -0.31 3.96
C GLU A 445 13.66 1.18 3.68
N PHE A 446 13.73 1.55 2.40
CA PHE A 446 13.93 2.93 2.01
C PHE A 446 12.76 3.84 2.41
N HIS A 447 11.55 3.32 2.36
CA HIS A 447 10.36 4.01 2.88
C HIS A 447 10.53 4.35 4.37
N LEU A 448 10.93 3.38 5.22
CA LEU A 448 11.16 3.65 6.65
C LEU A 448 12.36 4.59 6.91
N ARG A 449 13.41 4.48 6.11
CA ARG A 449 14.56 5.40 6.19
C ARG A 449 14.16 6.85 5.90
N THR A 450 13.27 7.04 4.94
CA THR A 450 12.69 8.36 4.63
C THR A 450 11.84 8.88 5.78
N LEU A 451 11.04 8.02 6.42
CA LEU A 451 10.28 8.37 7.62
C LEU A 451 11.21 8.87 8.74
N LYS A 452 12.29 8.12 9.00
CA LYS A 452 13.29 8.50 10.02
C LYS A 452 13.90 9.85 9.70
N TRP A 453 14.34 10.07 8.46
CA TRP A 453 14.91 11.35 8.03
C TRP A 453 13.93 12.51 8.29
N ARG A 454 12.66 12.35 7.96
CA ARG A 454 11.63 13.37 8.17
C ARG A 454 11.38 13.65 9.64
N LEU A 455 11.30 12.62 10.50
CA LEU A 455 11.15 12.78 11.93
C LEU A 455 12.33 13.55 12.54
N GLU A 456 13.55 13.21 12.16
CA GLU A 456 14.76 13.82 12.70
C GLU A 456 15.00 15.25 12.16
N ASN A 457 14.74 15.49 10.87
CA ASN A 457 15.05 16.76 10.23
C ASN A 457 13.88 17.76 10.23
N ASN A 458 12.64 17.31 10.05
CA ASN A 458 11.48 18.20 10.01
C ASN A 458 10.84 18.36 11.40
N GLU A 459 10.56 17.25 12.07
CA GLU A 459 9.86 17.26 13.37
C GLU A 459 10.83 17.38 14.57
N LYS A 460 12.13 17.27 14.33
CA LYS A 460 13.20 17.33 15.36
C LYS A 460 13.02 16.30 16.48
N ILE A 461 12.63 15.10 16.10
CA ILE A 461 12.48 13.95 16.99
C ILE A 461 13.53 12.90 16.62
N GLN A 462 14.49 12.66 17.53
CA GLN A 462 15.45 11.57 17.33
C GLN A 462 14.81 10.24 17.68
N ILE A 463 14.94 9.26 16.77
CA ILE A 463 14.30 7.97 16.91
C ILE A 463 15.28 6.80 16.76
N LYS A 464 14.89 5.66 17.33
CA LYS A 464 15.54 4.36 17.10
C LYS A 464 14.55 3.38 16.51
N PHE A 465 15.01 2.59 15.54
CA PHE A 465 14.31 1.42 15.05
C PHE A 465 14.83 0.16 15.75
N GLU A 466 13.91 -0.72 16.09
CA GLU A 466 14.17 -2.05 16.64
C GLU A 466 13.39 -3.10 15.86
N GLU A 467 13.75 -4.35 15.99
CA GLU A 467 12.94 -5.43 15.42
C GLU A 467 11.63 -5.56 16.20
N PRO A 468 10.49 -5.73 15.51
CA PRO A 468 9.23 -6.01 16.17
C PRO A 468 9.30 -7.32 16.92
N LYS A 469 8.82 -7.34 18.17
CA LYS A 469 8.67 -8.58 18.94
C LYS A 469 7.61 -9.46 18.30
N ILE A 470 7.79 -10.77 18.44
CA ILE A 470 6.82 -11.75 17.95
C ILE A 470 5.74 -11.98 19.00
N PRO A 471 4.44 -11.90 18.65
CA PRO A 471 3.34 -12.16 19.55
C PRO A 471 3.14 -13.67 19.76
N TYR A 472 4.01 -14.31 20.56
CA TYR A 472 3.87 -15.71 20.91
C TYR A 472 2.60 -15.95 21.73
N ARG A 473 2.15 -17.21 21.80
CA ARG A 473 1.09 -17.70 22.68
C ARG A 473 1.58 -18.87 23.50
N GLU A 474 0.94 -19.10 24.63
CA GLU A 474 1.17 -20.27 25.46
C GLU A 474 -0.07 -21.16 25.47
N THR A 475 0.13 -22.44 25.52
CA THR A 475 -0.91 -23.45 25.71
C THR A 475 -0.39 -24.63 26.49
N ILE A 476 -1.24 -25.61 26.78
CA ILE A 476 -0.91 -26.83 27.49
C ILE A 476 -1.23 -28.06 26.66
N THR A 477 -0.61 -29.21 26.96
CA THR A 477 -0.75 -30.43 26.15
C THR A 477 -1.37 -31.58 26.89
N LYS A 478 -1.45 -31.53 28.22
CA LYS A 478 -2.02 -32.59 29.08
C LYS A 478 -2.77 -31.99 30.25
N ALA A 479 -3.62 -32.80 30.89
CA ALA A 479 -4.28 -32.40 32.12
C ALA A 479 -3.29 -32.38 33.30
N ALA A 480 -3.44 -31.40 34.17
CA ALA A 480 -2.73 -31.30 35.44
C ALA A 480 -3.62 -30.69 36.51
N ARG A 481 -3.31 -30.94 37.75
CA ARG A 481 -4.01 -30.35 38.89
C ARG A 481 -3.06 -29.60 39.79
N ALA A 482 -3.55 -28.57 40.43
CA ALA A 482 -2.85 -27.89 41.50
C ALA A 482 -3.84 -27.26 42.46
N ASP A 483 -3.37 -26.98 43.64
CA ASP A 483 -4.06 -26.23 44.68
C ASP A 483 -3.18 -25.12 45.20
N TYR A 484 -3.79 -24.05 45.65
CA TYR A 484 -3.08 -22.98 46.32
C TYR A 484 -3.93 -22.33 47.41
N ARG A 485 -3.28 -22.10 48.56
CA ARG A 485 -3.86 -21.42 49.70
C ARG A 485 -3.25 -20.05 49.87
N HIS A 486 -4.05 -19.02 49.62
CA HIS A 486 -3.69 -17.64 49.94
C HIS A 486 -4.07 -17.35 51.39
N LYS A 487 -3.10 -17.08 52.24
CA LYS A 487 -3.32 -16.69 53.64
C LYS A 487 -2.40 -15.50 53.97
N LYS A 488 -2.98 -14.39 54.37
CA LYS A 488 -2.24 -13.22 54.85
C LYS A 488 -2.93 -12.66 56.10
N GLN A 489 -2.14 -12.48 57.14
CA GLN A 489 -2.59 -11.90 58.41
C GLN A 489 -1.75 -10.66 58.73
N SER A 490 -2.34 -9.48 58.64
CA SER A 490 -1.68 -8.21 58.98
C SER A 490 -2.71 -7.35 59.69
N GLY A 491 -2.60 -7.24 60.98
CA GLY A 491 -3.29 -6.31 61.91
C GLY A 491 -4.67 -5.82 61.48
N GLY A 492 -5.70 -6.67 61.49
CA GLY A 492 -7.07 -6.37 61.01
C GLY A 492 -7.76 -7.58 60.44
N ALA A 493 -8.77 -7.41 59.57
CA ALA A 493 -9.37 -8.55 58.85
C ALA A 493 -8.35 -9.27 57.98
N GLY A 494 -8.18 -10.58 58.19
CA GLY A 494 -7.26 -11.41 57.43
C GLY A 494 -7.66 -11.64 55.97
N GLN A 495 -6.81 -12.27 55.21
CA GLN A 495 -7.09 -12.74 53.84
C GLN A 495 -6.96 -14.23 53.80
N PHE A 496 -7.98 -14.94 53.38
CA PHE A 496 -8.00 -16.38 53.23
C PHE A 496 -8.76 -16.85 52.02
N GLY A 497 -8.18 -17.68 51.19
CA GLY A 497 -8.84 -18.38 50.11
C GLY A 497 -7.99 -19.56 49.63
N GLU A 498 -8.62 -20.72 49.47
CA GLU A 498 -7.94 -21.90 48.94
C GLU A 498 -8.74 -22.44 47.74
N VAL A 499 -8.06 -22.66 46.64
CA VAL A 499 -8.65 -23.13 45.38
C VAL A 499 -7.88 -24.35 44.89
N HIS A 500 -8.65 -25.42 44.61
CA HIS A 500 -8.16 -26.61 43.94
C HIS A 500 -8.74 -26.68 42.55
N LEU A 501 -7.89 -26.75 41.54
CA LEU A 501 -8.31 -26.76 40.15
C LEU A 501 -7.56 -27.77 39.28
N ILE A 502 -8.19 -28.16 38.20
CA ILE A 502 -7.62 -28.97 37.13
C ILE A 502 -7.60 -28.09 35.86
N VAL A 503 -6.52 -28.15 35.13
CA VAL A 503 -6.38 -27.56 33.81
C VAL A 503 -6.21 -28.67 32.78
N GLU A 504 -6.77 -28.48 31.59
CA GLU A 504 -6.54 -29.37 30.44
C GLU A 504 -6.61 -28.62 29.15
N PRO A 505 -6.00 -29.12 28.04
CA PRO A 505 -6.16 -28.53 26.73
C PRO A 505 -7.62 -28.52 26.32
N TYR A 506 -8.06 -27.43 25.70
CA TYR A 506 -9.41 -27.31 25.18
C TYR A 506 -9.41 -27.26 23.65
N ALA A 507 -10.29 -28.05 23.05
CA ALA A 507 -10.66 -27.96 21.65
C ALA A 507 -12.19 -27.82 21.54
N GLU A 508 -12.67 -27.05 20.57
CA GLU A 508 -14.10 -26.82 20.35
C GLU A 508 -14.82 -28.17 20.14
N GLY A 509 -15.98 -28.32 20.80
CA GLY A 509 -16.76 -29.55 20.74
C GLY A 509 -16.33 -30.65 21.72
N MET A 510 -15.32 -30.43 22.55
CA MET A 510 -14.95 -31.39 23.61
C MET A 510 -16.12 -31.59 24.60
N PRO A 511 -16.45 -32.86 24.92
CA PRO A 511 -17.47 -33.14 25.94
C PRO A 511 -17.01 -32.68 27.32
N ASP A 512 -17.98 -32.42 28.21
CA ASP A 512 -17.67 -32.09 29.59
C ASP A 512 -16.98 -33.27 30.30
N PRO A 513 -15.99 -32.99 31.14
CA PRO A 513 -15.23 -34.07 31.82
C PRO A 513 -16.08 -34.67 32.92
N THR A 514 -15.97 -36.01 33.09
CA THR A 514 -16.63 -36.77 34.13
C THR A 514 -15.68 -37.25 35.21
N VAL A 515 -14.46 -37.58 34.87
CA VAL A 515 -13.45 -38.10 35.78
C VAL A 515 -12.03 -37.77 35.29
N PHE A 516 -11.15 -37.43 36.24
CA PHE A 516 -9.71 -37.35 36.03
C PHE A 516 -8.98 -38.33 36.91
N LYS A 517 -7.81 -38.83 36.49
CA LYS A 517 -6.96 -39.71 37.25
C LYS A 517 -5.57 -39.10 37.42
N PHE A 518 -5.15 -38.86 38.65
CA PHE A 518 -3.81 -38.34 38.96
C PHE A 518 -3.20 -39.19 40.10
N GLY A 519 -2.01 -39.71 39.87
CA GLY A 519 -1.29 -40.50 40.90
C GLY A 519 -2.08 -41.68 41.44
N GLY A 520 -2.92 -42.34 40.63
CA GLY A 520 -3.79 -43.46 41.02
C GLY A 520 -5.09 -43.08 41.73
N GLN A 521 -5.31 -41.78 41.98
CA GLN A 521 -6.53 -41.27 42.57
C GLN A 521 -7.51 -40.80 41.51
N GLU A 522 -8.80 -41.10 41.64
CA GLU A 522 -9.90 -40.60 40.75
C GLU A 522 -10.52 -39.35 41.33
N TYR A 523 -10.70 -38.36 40.44
CA TYR A 523 -11.38 -37.11 40.71
C TYR A 523 -12.63 -37.05 39.82
N ARG A 524 -13.81 -37.24 40.43
CA ARG A 524 -15.10 -37.19 39.72
C ARG A 524 -15.61 -35.77 39.64
N MET A 525 -15.99 -35.36 38.45
CA MET A 525 -16.52 -34.00 38.18
C MET A 525 -18.03 -34.03 38.16
N ASN A 526 -18.62 -33.03 38.82
CA ASN A 526 -20.04 -32.74 38.77
C ASN A 526 -20.18 -31.29 38.39
N ILE A 527 -20.28 -31.00 37.09
CA ILE A 527 -20.29 -29.65 36.54
C ILE A 527 -21.60 -28.97 36.90
N LYS A 528 -21.52 -27.90 37.69
CA LYS A 528 -22.64 -27.07 38.11
C LYS A 528 -22.84 -25.86 37.18
N SER A 529 -21.77 -25.30 36.66
CA SER A 529 -21.80 -24.20 35.70
C SER A 529 -20.61 -24.30 34.76
N ARG A 530 -20.84 -23.83 33.54
CA ARG A 530 -19.83 -23.72 32.46
C ARG A 530 -19.93 -22.32 31.85
N GLU A 531 -18.79 -21.68 31.71
CA GLU A 531 -18.63 -20.40 31.06
C GLU A 531 -17.55 -20.52 29.99
N GLU A 532 -17.89 -20.13 28.75
CA GLU A 532 -16.91 -20.04 27.64
C GLU A 532 -16.57 -18.57 27.42
N VAL A 533 -15.29 -18.27 27.41
CA VAL A 533 -14.76 -16.93 27.17
C VAL A 533 -13.98 -16.95 25.87
N ASP A 534 -14.44 -16.21 24.87
CA ASP A 534 -13.65 -15.90 23.67
C ASP A 534 -12.59 -14.87 24.04
N LEU A 535 -11.32 -15.25 23.86
CA LEU A 535 -10.20 -14.41 24.28
C LEU A 535 -9.91 -13.34 23.21
N GLU A 536 -9.69 -12.10 23.63
CA GLU A 536 -9.37 -10.99 22.72
C GLU A 536 -8.13 -11.26 21.85
N TRP A 537 -7.19 -12.06 22.36
CA TRP A 537 -5.97 -12.46 21.64
C TRP A 537 -6.10 -13.78 20.88
N GLY A 538 -7.32 -14.25 20.69
CA GLY A 538 -7.67 -15.48 19.98
C GLY A 538 -7.64 -16.72 20.86
N GLY A 539 -8.46 -17.71 20.50
CA GLY A 539 -8.67 -18.94 21.28
C GLY A 539 -9.71 -18.75 22.38
N LYS A 540 -9.86 -19.78 23.21
CA LYS A 540 -10.88 -19.84 24.25
C LYS A 540 -10.33 -20.19 25.62
N LEU A 541 -11.02 -19.74 26.66
CA LEU A 541 -10.98 -20.26 28.01
C LEU A 541 -12.35 -20.83 28.33
N VAL A 542 -12.38 -22.10 28.79
CA VAL A 542 -13.59 -22.72 29.33
C VAL A 542 -13.43 -22.86 30.84
N PHE A 543 -14.26 -22.18 31.59
CA PHE A 543 -14.28 -22.19 33.04
C PHE A 543 -15.45 -23.00 33.58
N MET A 544 -15.17 -23.96 34.44
CA MET A 544 -16.17 -24.86 35.00
C MET A 544 -16.13 -24.86 36.53
N ASN A 545 -17.31 -24.84 37.14
CA ASN A 545 -17.48 -25.04 38.57
C ASN A 545 -17.96 -26.45 38.82
N SER A 546 -17.17 -27.24 39.56
CA SER A 546 -17.50 -28.59 40.03
C SER A 546 -17.36 -28.72 41.55
N VAL A 547 -17.39 -27.62 42.29
CA VAL A 547 -17.25 -27.61 43.75
C VAL A 547 -18.44 -28.26 44.40
N VAL A 548 -18.18 -29.24 45.30
CA VAL A 548 -19.23 -29.92 46.08
C VAL A 548 -19.22 -29.51 47.55
N GLY A 549 -20.30 -29.73 48.25
CA GLY A 549 -20.38 -29.51 49.68
C GLY A 549 -20.24 -28.06 50.19
N GLY A 550 -20.32 -27.06 49.29
CA GLY A 550 -20.19 -25.67 49.69
C GLY A 550 -18.80 -25.24 50.13
N ALA A 551 -17.77 -25.97 49.71
CA ALA A 551 -16.35 -25.69 50.03
C ALA A 551 -15.92 -24.27 49.62
N ILE A 552 -16.45 -23.77 48.53
CA ILE A 552 -16.33 -22.39 48.08
C ILE A 552 -17.74 -21.85 47.78
N ASP A 553 -18.08 -20.68 48.31
CA ASP A 553 -19.32 -19.97 47.97
C ASP A 553 -19.31 -19.57 46.51
N THR A 554 -20.45 -19.79 45.81
CA THR A 554 -20.62 -19.48 44.39
C THR A 554 -20.34 -18.02 44.04
N ARG A 555 -20.54 -17.09 45.00
CA ARG A 555 -20.26 -15.66 44.84
C ARG A 555 -18.78 -15.35 44.53
N PHE A 556 -17.85 -16.27 44.89
CA PHE A 556 -16.43 -16.10 44.64
C PHE A 556 -15.98 -16.63 43.27
N MET A 557 -16.85 -17.34 42.52
CA MET A 557 -16.50 -17.87 41.21
C MET A 557 -16.08 -16.81 40.20
N PRO A 558 -16.73 -15.62 40.13
CA PRO A 558 -16.27 -14.52 39.26
C PRO A 558 -14.86 -14.01 39.63
N ALA A 559 -14.51 -13.94 40.89
CA ALA A 559 -13.17 -13.53 41.35
C ALA A 559 -12.10 -14.58 40.98
N ILE A 560 -12.44 -15.87 41.08
CA ILE A 560 -11.61 -16.98 40.67
C ILE A 560 -11.33 -16.91 39.15
N LEU A 561 -12.40 -16.74 38.34
CA LEU A 561 -12.28 -16.55 36.88
C LEU A 561 -11.40 -15.35 36.56
N LYS A 562 -11.59 -14.23 37.23
CA LYS A 562 -10.76 -13.03 37.03
C LYS A 562 -9.28 -13.29 37.30
N GLY A 563 -8.96 -14.02 38.39
CA GLY A 563 -7.57 -14.39 38.70
C GLY A 563 -6.91 -15.29 37.65
N ILE A 564 -7.70 -16.22 37.09
CA ILE A 564 -7.25 -17.07 35.98
C ILE A 564 -7.01 -16.23 34.72
N MET A 565 -7.95 -15.34 34.37
CA MET A 565 -7.81 -14.45 33.21
C MET A 565 -6.59 -13.53 33.31
N GLU A 566 -6.36 -12.92 34.47
CA GLU A 566 -5.14 -12.11 34.70
C GLU A 566 -3.85 -12.91 34.49
N ARG A 567 -3.86 -14.20 34.86
CA ARG A 567 -2.71 -15.07 34.63
C ARG A 567 -2.55 -15.53 33.20
N MET A 568 -3.66 -15.66 32.48
CA MET A 568 -3.64 -15.95 31.04
C MET A 568 -3.14 -14.77 30.20
N GLU A 569 -3.35 -13.54 30.63
CA GLU A 569 -2.76 -12.35 30.00
C GLU A 569 -1.25 -12.26 30.18
N ARG A 570 -0.71 -12.95 31.17
CA ARG A 570 0.73 -13.09 31.44
C ARG A 570 1.05 -14.54 31.68
N GLY A 571 1.11 -15.32 30.62
CA GLY A 571 1.28 -16.75 30.66
C GLY A 571 2.41 -17.23 31.58
N PRO A 572 2.24 -18.38 32.25
CA PRO A 572 3.17 -18.83 33.25
C PRO A 572 4.57 -19.24 32.74
N LEU A 573 4.73 -19.43 31.41
CA LEU A 573 5.98 -19.93 30.83
C LEU A 573 6.93 -18.79 30.43
N THR A 574 6.46 -17.87 29.61
CA THR A 574 7.25 -16.74 29.06
C THR A 574 6.55 -15.40 29.17
N GLY A 575 5.43 -15.33 29.86
CA GLY A 575 4.62 -14.13 29.97
C GLY A 575 3.78 -13.82 28.73
N SER A 576 3.77 -14.70 27.71
CA SER A 576 2.93 -14.56 26.52
C SER A 576 1.49 -14.93 26.83
N TYR A 577 0.53 -14.42 26.08
CA TYR A 577 -0.90 -14.74 26.27
C TYR A 577 -1.16 -16.23 26.16
N ALA A 578 -1.85 -16.82 27.16
CA ALA A 578 -2.28 -18.22 27.15
C ALA A 578 -3.63 -18.39 26.48
N ARG A 579 -3.87 -19.53 25.82
CA ARG A 579 -5.11 -19.82 25.10
C ARG A 579 -5.45 -21.32 25.08
N ASP A 580 -6.70 -21.60 24.75
CA ASP A 580 -7.22 -22.95 24.54
C ASP A 580 -7.05 -23.86 25.76
N VAL A 581 -7.50 -23.36 26.90
CA VAL A 581 -7.42 -24.03 28.19
C VAL A 581 -8.80 -24.19 28.78
N ARG A 582 -9.10 -25.38 29.32
CA ARG A 582 -10.25 -25.62 30.16
C ARG A 582 -9.80 -25.74 31.64
N VAL A 583 -10.47 -24.99 32.50
CA VAL A 583 -10.18 -24.93 33.93
C VAL A 583 -11.40 -25.40 34.71
N ILE A 584 -11.22 -26.39 35.54
CA ILE A 584 -12.28 -26.92 36.39
C ILE A 584 -11.89 -26.69 37.87
N VAL A 585 -12.66 -25.89 38.58
CA VAL A 585 -12.52 -25.71 40.00
C VAL A 585 -13.39 -26.80 40.68
N TYR A 586 -12.77 -27.69 41.41
CA TYR A 586 -13.46 -28.88 41.98
C TYR A 586 -13.50 -28.92 43.49
N ASP A 587 -12.62 -28.19 44.19
CA ASP A 587 -12.59 -28.13 45.66
C ASP A 587 -11.93 -26.81 46.12
N GLY A 588 -11.91 -26.58 47.41
CA GLY A 588 -11.25 -25.45 48.03
C GLY A 588 -11.60 -25.31 49.49
N LYS A 589 -11.26 -24.14 50.05
CA LYS A 589 -11.56 -23.80 51.45
C LYS A 589 -11.85 -22.31 51.59
N MET A 590 -12.86 -21.98 52.38
CA MET A 590 -13.15 -20.60 52.79
C MET A 590 -13.11 -20.46 54.29
N HIS A 591 -12.87 -19.26 54.76
CA HIS A 591 -12.94 -18.89 56.18
C HIS A 591 -14.09 -17.94 56.39
N PRO A 592 -14.96 -18.13 57.42
CA PRO A 592 -16.17 -17.37 57.59
C PRO A 592 -15.99 -15.84 57.67
N VAL A 593 -14.81 -15.39 58.13
CA VAL A 593 -14.53 -13.96 58.35
C VAL A 593 -13.50 -13.40 57.38
N ASP A 594 -12.43 -14.19 57.07
CA ASP A 594 -11.27 -13.69 56.31
C ASP A 594 -11.32 -13.96 54.83
N SER A 595 -12.34 -14.66 54.32
CA SER A 595 -12.51 -14.90 52.90
C SER A 595 -13.16 -13.74 52.19
N ASN A 596 -12.53 -13.28 51.12
CA ASN A 596 -12.98 -12.21 50.24
C ASN A 596 -12.62 -12.49 48.77
N GLU A 597 -13.12 -11.68 47.86
CA GLU A 597 -12.87 -11.82 46.43
C GLU A 597 -11.40 -11.78 46.08
N LEU A 598 -10.63 -10.82 46.66
CA LEU A 598 -9.18 -10.70 46.43
C LEU A 598 -8.45 -11.96 46.82
N SER A 599 -8.78 -12.59 47.96
CA SER A 599 -8.13 -13.81 48.42
C SER A 599 -8.32 -14.98 47.46
N PHE A 600 -9.54 -15.15 46.94
CA PHE A 600 -9.85 -16.18 45.95
C PHE A 600 -9.27 -15.86 44.57
N MET A 601 -9.23 -14.60 44.14
CA MET A 601 -8.57 -14.17 42.91
C MET A 601 -7.06 -14.54 42.95
N LEU A 602 -6.37 -14.20 44.04
CA LEU A 602 -4.94 -14.52 44.23
C LEU A 602 -4.69 -16.03 44.35
N ALA A 603 -5.55 -16.75 45.08
CA ALA A 603 -5.44 -18.21 45.20
C ALA A 603 -5.61 -18.89 43.83
N ALA A 604 -6.62 -18.49 43.05
CA ALA A 604 -6.88 -19.05 41.73
C ALA A 604 -5.74 -18.75 40.75
N ARG A 605 -5.21 -17.51 40.75
CA ARG A 605 -4.08 -17.10 39.91
C ARG A 605 -2.85 -17.97 40.15
N ASN A 606 -2.53 -18.24 41.41
CA ASN A 606 -1.35 -19.06 41.76
C ASN A 606 -1.58 -20.56 41.54
N ALA A 607 -2.78 -21.08 41.84
CA ALA A 607 -3.16 -22.45 41.54
C ALA A 607 -3.12 -22.73 40.02
N PHE A 608 -3.67 -21.85 39.23
CA PHE A 608 -3.62 -21.93 37.78
C PHE A 608 -2.18 -21.91 37.26
N SER A 609 -1.33 -21.03 37.75
CA SER A 609 0.10 -20.95 37.37
C SER A 609 0.82 -22.27 37.66
N ALA A 610 0.61 -22.88 38.84
CA ALA A 610 1.21 -24.16 39.21
C ALA A 610 0.70 -25.29 38.31
N ALA A 611 -0.61 -25.40 38.10
CA ALA A 611 -1.20 -26.45 37.26
C ALA A 611 -0.74 -26.31 35.79
N PHE A 612 -0.69 -25.11 35.27
CA PHE A 612 -0.26 -24.83 33.90
C PHE A 612 1.17 -25.29 33.62
N ARG A 613 2.08 -25.07 34.56
CA ARG A 613 3.50 -25.50 34.44
C ARG A 613 3.64 -27.03 34.44
N GLU A 614 2.78 -27.75 35.14
CA GLU A 614 2.77 -29.22 35.17
C GLU A 614 2.00 -29.83 33.96
N ALA A 615 1.22 -29.03 33.26
CA ALA A 615 0.36 -29.48 32.17
C ALA A 615 1.07 -29.62 30.82
N GLY A 616 2.41 -29.68 30.79
CA GLY A 616 3.19 -29.78 29.57
C GLY A 616 3.04 -28.53 28.70
N PRO A 617 3.41 -27.33 29.22
CA PRO A 617 3.21 -26.08 28.52
C PRO A 617 4.04 -26.00 27.24
N LYS A 618 3.46 -25.39 26.23
CA LYS A 618 4.04 -25.17 24.89
C LYS A 618 3.87 -23.73 24.45
N ILE A 619 4.82 -23.27 23.65
CA ILE A 619 4.76 -21.97 22.98
C ILE A 619 4.22 -22.17 21.58
N LEU A 620 3.32 -21.27 21.17
CA LEU A 620 2.78 -21.17 19.83
C LEU A 620 3.34 -19.92 19.15
N GLU A 621 3.69 -20.07 17.88
CA GLU A 621 4.10 -18.95 17.02
C GLU A 621 3.03 -18.63 15.96
N PRO A 622 2.87 -17.36 15.57
CA PRO A 622 1.95 -17.00 14.50
C PRO A 622 2.50 -17.46 13.16
N ILE A 623 1.65 -18.15 12.40
CA ILE A 623 1.90 -18.62 11.03
C ILE A 623 1.12 -17.77 10.07
N TYR A 624 1.76 -17.41 8.98
CA TYR A 624 1.17 -16.59 7.90
C TYR A 624 1.09 -17.40 6.61
N ASP A 625 -0.02 -17.26 5.90
CA ASP A 625 -0.11 -17.63 4.48
C ASP A 625 0.69 -16.62 3.68
N LEU A 626 1.61 -17.12 2.87
CA LEU A 626 2.48 -16.34 2.00
C LEU A 626 2.18 -16.71 0.55
N GLU A 627 1.92 -15.71 -0.28
CA GLU A 627 1.85 -15.85 -1.74
C GLU A 627 2.98 -15.05 -2.37
N VAL A 628 3.84 -15.71 -3.13
CA VAL A 628 4.97 -15.07 -3.85
C VAL A 628 4.73 -15.17 -5.34
N TYR A 629 4.81 -14.02 -6.01
CA TYR A 629 4.77 -13.92 -7.47
C TYR A 629 6.19 -13.67 -7.97
N VAL A 630 6.72 -14.59 -8.74
CA VAL A 630 8.12 -14.60 -9.18
C VAL A 630 8.23 -15.04 -10.64
N PRO A 631 9.12 -14.42 -11.45
CA PRO A 631 9.44 -14.95 -12.78
C PRO A 631 10.00 -16.36 -12.70
N ALA A 632 9.70 -17.20 -13.68
CA ALA A 632 10.08 -18.62 -13.70
C ALA A 632 11.57 -18.86 -13.45
N ASP A 633 12.43 -17.97 -13.96
CA ASP A 633 13.89 -18.07 -13.84
C ASP A 633 14.41 -18.01 -12.40
N PHE A 634 13.69 -17.37 -11.50
CA PHE A 634 14.07 -17.21 -10.08
C PHE A 634 13.34 -18.17 -9.14
N MET A 635 12.48 -19.03 -9.66
CA MET A 635 11.63 -19.90 -8.86
C MET A 635 12.46 -20.82 -7.93
N GLY A 636 13.55 -21.40 -8.48
CA GLY A 636 14.42 -22.30 -7.72
C GLY A 636 15.09 -21.62 -6.53
N ASP A 637 15.61 -20.42 -6.74
CA ASP A 637 16.29 -19.64 -5.69
C ASP A 637 15.31 -19.22 -4.59
N VAL A 638 14.11 -18.78 -4.97
CA VAL A 638 13.04 -18.39 -4.04
C VAL A 638 12.56 -19.59 -3.22
N MET A 639 12.36 -20.74 -3.86
CA MET A 639 11.99 -21.98 -3.13
C MET A 639 13.07 -22.39 -2.13
N SER A 640 14.33 -22.30 -2.50
CA SER A 640 15.46 -22.64 -1.62
C SER A 640 15.53 -21.69 -0.41
N ASP A 641 15.36 -20.38 -0.62
CA ASP A 641 15.29 -19.39 0.46
C ASP A 641 14.12 -19.67 1.42
N LEU A 642 12.93 -19.96 0.88
CA LEU A 642 11.75 -20.28 1.70
C LEU A 642 11.91 -21.54 2.52
N GLN A 643 12.54 -22.59 1.97
CA GLN A 643 12.87 -23.79 2.73
C GLN A 643 13.82 -23.49 3.90
N GLY A 644 14.81 -22.64 3.68
CA GLY A 644 15.71 -22.16 4.73
C GLY A 644 15.00 -21.37 5.84
N ARG A 645 13.82 -20.81 5.55
CA ARG A 645 12.97 -20.04 6.47
C ARG A 645 11.85 -20.86 7.13
N ARG A 646 11.98 -22.16 7.20
CA ARG A 646 10.96 -23.07 7.76
C ARG A 646 9.58 -22.92 7.08
N ALA A 647 9.54 -22.46 5.84
CA ALA A 647 8.29 -22.34 5.11
C ALA A 647 7.81 -23.71 4.59
N LEU A 648 6.52 -23.96 4.75
CA LEU A 648 5.86 -25.13 4.17
C LEU A 648 5.22 -24.74 2.85
N ILE A 649 5.76 -25.25 1.73
CA ILE A 649 5.22 -25.01 0.41
C ILE A 649 3.90 -25.78 0.26
N MET A 650 2.81 -25.05 -0.07
CA MET A 650 1.46 -25.59 -0.19
C MET A 650 1.06 -25.85 -1.65
N GLY A 651 1.57 -25.07 -2.58
CA GLY A 651 1.24 -25.17 -3.98
C GLY A 651 1.99 -24.19 -4.87
N MET A 652 1.89 -24.45 -6.18
CA MET A 652 2.44 -23.61 -7.23
C MET A 652 1.42 -23.49 -8.34
N ASP A 653 1.29 -22.29 -8.91
CA ASP A 653 0.42 -22.00 -10.03
C ASP A 653 1.12 -21.02 -10.98
N SER A 654 0.63 -20.91 -12.21
CA SER A 654 1.17 -19.98 -13.19
C SER A 654 0.11 -18.96 -13.57
N GLU A 655 0.42 -17.70 -13.41
CA GLU A 655 -0.48 -16.58 -13.70
C GLU A 655 0.24 -15.48 -14.49
N ALA A 656 -0.23 -15.20 -15.71
CA ALA A 656 0.25 -14.08 -16.54
C ALA A 656 1.78 -14.00 -16.71
N GLY A 657 2.45 -15.15 -16.94
CA GLY A 657 3.91 -15.22 -17.13
C GLY A 657 4.74 -15.23 -15.83
N TYR A 658 4.07 -15.18 -14.69
CA TYR A 658 4.68 -15.35 -13.37
C TYR A 658 4.30 -16.70 -12.76
N GLN A 659 5.18 -17.21 -11.92
CA GLN A 659 4.88 -18.34 -11.05
C GLN A 659 4.35 -17.81 -9.74
N LYS A 660 3.20 -18.31 -9.31
CA LYS A 660 2.61 -18.04 -8.02
C LYS A 660 2.95 -19.18 -7.07
N LEU A 661 3.71 -18.88 -6.03
CA LEU A 661 4.09 -19.82 -4.99
C LEU A 661 3.25 -19.56 -3.74
N GLN A 662 2.63 -20.59 -3.19
CA GLN A 662 1.85 -20.53 -1.96
C GLN A 662 2.58 -21.30 -0.86
N ALA A 663 2.76 -20.66 0.29
CA ALA A 663 3.44 -21.28 1.43
C ALA A 663 2.83 -20.82 2.76
N LYS A 664 3.10 -21.60 3.82
CA LYS A 664 2.88 -21.19 5.21
C LYS A 664 4.23 -20.91 5.85
N ILE A 665 4.37 -19.79 6.54
CA ILE A 665 5.65 -19.36 7.11
C ILE A 665 5.46 -18.73 8.49
N PRO A 666 6.34 -19.02 9.47
CA PRO A 666 6.32 -18.32 10.75
C PRO A 666 6.63 -16.83 10.61
N LEU A 667 5.94 -16.00 11.38
CA LEU A 667 6.15 -14.54 11.33
C LEU A 667 7.61 -14.12 11.55
N LYS A 668 8.31 -14.80 12.44
CA LYS A 668 9.74 -14.53 12.70
C LYS A 668 10.60 -14.64 11.45
N GLU A 669 10.29 -15.59 10.57
CA GLU A 669 11.03 -15.85 9.34
C GLU A 669 10.68 -14.86 8.21
N LEU A 670 9.60 -14.09 8.37
CA LEU A 670 9.25 -12.98 7.48
C LEU A 670 10.06 -11.70 7.74
N ALA A 671 10.78 -11.63 8.87
CA ALA A 671 11.69 -10.54 9.14
C ALA A 671 12.72 -10.43 8.00
N ASN A 672 12.85 -9.23 7.43
CA ASN A 672 13.73 -8.93 6.29
C ASN A 672 13.46 -9.76 5.00
N TYR A 673 12.36 -10.49 4.90
CA TYR A 673 12.04 -11.30 3.71
C TYR A 673 11.91 -10.44 2.45
N SER A 674 11.33 -9.24 2.55
CA SER A 674 11.23 -8.29 1.44
C SER A 674 12.60 -7.93 0.85
N ILE A 675 13.60 -7.75 1.70
CA ILE A 675 14.98 -7.43 1.30
C ILE A 675 15.61 -8.64 0.60
N SER A 676 15.49 -9.83 1.20
CA SER A 676 16.03 -11.07 0.62
C SER A 676 15.39 -11.38 -0.72
N LEU A 677 14.07 -11.32 -0.82
CA LEU A 677 13.35 -11.58 -2.07
C LEU A 677 13.73 -10.59 -3.17
N SER A 678 13.84 -9.31 -2.83
CA SER A 678 14.29 -8.27 -3.76
C SER A 678 15.71 -8.52 -4.25
N SER A 679 16.62 -8.90 -3.35
CA SER A 679 18.01 -9.23 -3.70
C SER A 679 18.11 -10.46 -4.62
N LEU A 680 17.38 -11.53 -4.31
CA LEU A 680 17.38 -12.77 -5.10
C LEU A 680 16.84 -12.56 -6.52
N THR A 681 15.86 -11.70 -6.68
CA THR A 681 15.10 -11.55 -7.93
C THR A 681 15.35 -10.23 -8.65
N GLY A 682 16.32 -9.43 -8.16
CA GLY A 682 16.55 -8.07 -8.68
C GLY A 682 15.31 -7.19 -8.60
N GLY A 683 14.46 -7.38 -7.58
CA GLY A 683 13.20 -6.66 -7.38
C GLY A 683 12.02 -7.14 -8.25
N ARG A 684 12.20 -8.22 -9.01
CA ARG A 684 11.17 -8.73 -9.94
C ARG A 684 10.06 -9.53 -9.29
N ALA A 685 10.23 -9.96 -8.04
CA ALA A 685 9.20 -10.67 -7.31
C ALA A 685 8.42 -9.74 -6.39
N SER A 686 7.20 -10.13 -6.12
CA SER A 686 6.35 -9.50 -5.10
C SER A 686 5.72 -10.57 -4.23
N PHE A 687 5.29 -10.20 -3.02
CA PHE A 687 4.60 -11.12 -2.14
C PHE A 687 3.47 -10.44 -1.37
N THR A 688 2.54 -11.27 -0.91
CA THR A 688 1.50 -10.88 0.02
C THR A 688 1.45 -11.85 1.18
N THR A 689 1.06 -11.38 2.34
CA THR A 689 0.93 -12.20 3.55
C THR A 689 -0.42 -11.99 4.20
N LYS A 690 -0.92 -13.06 4.83
CA LYS A 690 -2.14 -13.02 5.63
C LYS A 690 -1.97 -13.92 6.85
N PHE A 691 -2.37 -13.46 8.03
CA PHE A 691 -2.39 -14.31 9.21
C PHE A 691 -3.23 -15.56 8.99
N ALA A 692 -2.69 -16.74 9.29
CA ALA A 692 -3.36 -18.03 9.14
C ALA A 692 -3.76 -18.63 10.48
N SER A 693 -2.79 -18.94 11.34
CA SER A 693 -3.03 -19.68 12.58
C SER A 693 -1.87 -19.51 13.57
N TYR A 694 -2.05 -20.05 14.76
CA TYR A 694 -0.97 -20.29 15.71
C TYR A 694 -0.59 -21.77 15.70
N GLU A 695 0.69 -22.07 15.61
CA GLU A 695 1.22 -23.45 15.63
C GLU A 695 2.37 -23.61 16.64
N LEU A 696 2.60 -24.84 17.09
CA LEU A 696 3.65 -25.15 18.07
C LEU A 696 5.03 -24.79 17.50
N VAL A 697 5.84 -24.08 18.28
CA VAL A 697 7.25 -23.90 17.94
C VAL A 697 8.03 -25.18 18.10
N PRO A 698 9.12 -25.43 17.34
CA PRO A 698 10.06 -26.49 17.57
C PRO A 698 10.65 -26.43 18.99
N ASN A 699 10.98 -27.59 19.56
CA ASN A 699 11.43 -27.68 20.96
C ASN A 699 12.72 -26.90 21.26
N ASP A 700 13.65 -26.84 20.33
CA ASP A 700 14.88 -26.05 20.41
C ASP A 700 14.59 -24.54 20.51
N ILE A 701 13.68 -24.05 19.69
CA ILE A 701 13.22 -22.64 19.72
C ILE A 701 12.49 -22.36 21.03
N GLN A 702 11.64 -23.29 21.51
CA GLN A 702 10.97 -23.12 22.80
C GLN A 702 11.97 -22.98 23.96
N GLN A 703 13.01 -23.81 24.01
CA GLN A 703 14.03 -23.72 25.04
C GLN A 703 14.82 -22.41 24.99
N GLN A 704 15.09 -21.91 23.78
CA GLN A 704 15.74 -20.63 23.61
C GLN A 704 14.85 -19.47 24.13
N LEU A 705 13.56 -19.43 23.76
CA LEU A 705 12.62 -18.40 24.23
C LEU A 705 12.45 -18.41 25.75
N ILE A 706 12.44 -19.59 26.39
CA ILE A 706 12.36 -19.68 27.84
C ILE A 706 13.62 -19.08 28.49
N LYS A 707 14.80 -19.40 27.97
CA LYS A 707 16.07 -18.86 28.48
C LYS A 707 16.16 -17.33 28.30
N GLU A 708 15.73 -16.81 27.15
CA GLU A 708 15.69 -15.38 26.91
C GLU A 708 14.79 -14.68 27.92
N HIS A 709 13.60 -15.24 28.18
CA HIS A 709 12.68 -14.70 29.18
C HIS A 709 13.22 -14.75 30.61
N GLU A 710 13.91 -15.81 30.97
CA GLU A 710 14.55 -15.92 32.30
C GLU A 710 15.65 -14.88 32.48
N SER A 711 16.48 -14.64 31.47
CA SER A 711 17.54 -13.63 31.51
C SER A 711 17.00 -12.19 31.58
N GLU A 712 15.92 -11.89 30.88
CA GLU A 712 15.26 -10.55 30.96
C GLU A 712 14.63 -10.26 32.32
N ASN A 713 14.30 -11.30 33.11
CA ASN A 713 13.74 -11.14 34.47
C ASN A 713 14.81 -11.12 35.58
N GLU A 714 16.06 -11.42 35.26
CA GLU A 714 17.20 -11.33 36.19
C GLU A 714 17.91 -9.95 36.12
N GLU A 715 17.71 -9.16 35.06
CA GLU A 715 18.12 -7.75 34.93
C GLU A 715 17.03 -6.81 35.50
#